data_fe710136b6f841c5eab6ded6eece9a97
#
_entry.id   fe710136b6f841c5eab6ded6eece9a97
#
_cell.length_a   1.000
_cell.length_b   1.000
_cell.length_c   1.000
_cell.angle_alpha   90.00
_cell.angle_beta   90.00
_cell.angle_gamma   90.00
#
_symmetry.space_group_name_H-M   'P 1'
#
loop_
_entity.id
_entity.type
_entity.pdbx_description
1 polymer ?
#
loop_
_entity_poly.entity_id
_entity_poly.type
_entity_poly.pdbx_seq_one_letter_code
_entity_poly.pdbx_strand_id
1 'polypeptide(L)'
;MNVIPTSFELSNSTDAVTKTPLLNEGTVDSKRDEILEYFHKTYSLYESIFECLVDDDAFYARANTLRHPLIFYYGHTAVFFINKLNVAKLINERVDPHLESTLAIGVDEMSWDDLNDAHYDWPTPAKVKAYRDKTREIVDTFIRTYDFTLPITFDDPMWIIMMGIEHERIHLETSAVLVRELPLDRVKPHKIWSNICTETGVAPMNELIEVPGGKVAYGKDKSNPLYGWDNEFGHAEAVIETFKASKYLVSNTEFLEFVKDNGYQTRSNWDDEGWHWVQYARAEHPVYWTQDGNDYKYRSMLEEIDMPWNWPADLNYLEAKAFCNWKSAKTGKHIRMPTEAEWYHMRAQTTDTDQPYWTKAPGNINLEYEMSPCPVDRHEFRGGFFDIIGNIWQWTETPIDGLEGYNVHPIYDDFSSPTFDGKHNIFKGGCWISTGNYSIKDSRYAFRRHFFQYSGLRYIEGKEIETPVMNIYETDEQISQYIEFHYGEEYYGVKNFPVACIQALLPHTKGMTTERALDLGCATGRSSFELAKAFDHVDALDFSARFVEAPSNLQKTGSQRYVIKTQGDLVDFKEVKLANFETYEAIKNKISFMQGDACNLTDKYTDYDLVFAGNLIDRLYKPTDFLTSIKDRVRKGGLLVITSPYTWLEEFTPKENWLGGYKAQTGESYTTLEALTDNLSPEFDLVGDPQDIPFVIRETARKFQHSVAEMSVWRKVD
;
A
#
# COMPACT_ATOMS: atom_id res chain seq x y z
N MET A 1 -29.22 -28.86 5.91
CA MET A 1 -27.87 -28.23 6.03
C MET A 1 -26.85 -29.31 5.72
N ASN A 2 -26.08 -29.09 4.68
CA ASN A 2 -24.91 -29.92 4.46
C ASN A 2 -23.91 -29.65 5.60
N VAL A 3 -23.30 -30.71 6.14
CA VAL A 3 -22.26 -30.54 7.17
C VAL A 3 -21.00 -30.12 6.43
N ILE A 4 -20.71 -28.83 6.37
CA ILE A 4 -19.44 -28.32 5.85
C ILE A 4 -18.33 -28.72 6.83
N PRO A 5 -17.31 -29.47 6.40
CA PRO A 5 -16.22 -29.87 7.27
C PRO A 5 -15.42 -28.65 7.74
N THR A 6 -14.90 -28.71 8.96
CA THR A 6 -14.07 -27.66 9.55
C THR A 6 -12.61 -27.67 9.07
N SER A 7 -12.23 -28.66 8.27
CA SER A 7 -10.95 -28.73 7.56
C SER A 7 -11.13 -29.47 6.25
N PHE A 8 -10.37 -29.06 5.24
CA PHE A 8 -10.32 -29.75 3.95
C PHE A 8 -8.95 -30.40 3.81
N GLU A 9 -8.95 -31.70 3.54
CA GLU A 9 -7.73 -32.40 3.13
C GLU A 9 -7.52 -32.14 1.63
N LEU A 10 -6.51 -31.35 1.31
CA LEU A 10 -6.13 -31.08 -0.07
C LEU A 10 -5.23 -32.20 -0.56
N SER A 11 -5.77 -33.11 -1.37
CA SER A 11 -5.05 -34.29 -1.86
C SER A 11 -4.28 -34.01 -3.15
N ASN A 12 -4.71 -33.00 -3.91
CA ASN A 12 -4.11 -32.60 -5.19
C ASN A 12 -4.42 -31.12 -5.49
N SER A 13 -3.84 -30.60 -6.56
CA SER A 13 -4.02 -29.19 -6.98
C SER A 13 -5.47 -28.85 -7.33
N THR A 14 -6.26 -29.80 -7.82
CA THR A 14 -7.68 -29.54 -8.18
C THR A 14 -8.53 -29.23 -6.95
N ASP A 15 -8.18 -29.78 -5.79
CA ASP A 15 -8.89 -29.52 -4.53
C ASP A 15 -8.67 -28.06 -4.04
N ALA A 16 -7.61 -27.42 -4.50
CA ALA A 16 -7.27 -26.04 -4.17
C ALA A 16 -8.10 -25.00 -4.93
N VAL A 17 -8.68 -25.38 -6.08
CA VAL A 17 -9.45 -24.48 -6.93
C VAL A 17 -10.72 -24.01 -6.22
N THR A 18 -10.96 -22.72 -6.22
CA THR A 18 -12.15 -22.10 -5.65
C THR A 18 -12.75 -21.07 -6.62
N LYS A 19 -14.04 -20.80 -6.45
CA LYS A 19 -14.72 -19.68 -7.11
C LYS A 19 -14.96 -18.58 -6.08
N THR A 20 -14.78 -17.34 -6.50
CA THR A 20 -15.07 -16.17 -5.67
C THR A 20 -16.58 -16.06 -5.42
N PRO A 21 -17.05 -15.97 -4.17
CA PRO A 21 -18.48 -15.85 -3.86
C PRO A 21 -19.10 -14.56 -4.41
N LEU A 22 -20.31 -14.68 -4.99
CA LEU A 22 -21.15 -13.53 -5.33
C LEU A 22 -21.96 -13.12 -4.10
N LEU A 23 -21.73 -11.93 -3.57
CA LEU A 23 -22.27 -11.50 -2.27
C LEU A 23 -23.75 -11.08 -2.30
N ASN A 24 -24.40 -11.10 -3.46
CA ASN A 24 -25.80 -10.69 -3.66
C ASN A 24 -26.74 -11.84 -4.11
N GLU A 25 -26.22 -13.04 -4.34
CA GLU A 25 -27.00 -14.15 -4.90
C GLU A 25 -27.29 -15.26 -3.88
N GLY A 26 -28.36 -16.00 -4.12
CA GLY A 26 -28.76 -17.15 -3.32
C GLY A 26 -29.67 -16.80 -2.13
N THR A 27 -29.69 -17.68 -1.15
CA THR A 27 -30.38 -17.48 0.15
C THR A 27 -29.32 -17.29 1.23
N VAL A 28 -29.71 -16.73 2.39
CA VAL A 28 -28.80 -16.58 3.53
C VAL A 28 -28.12 -17.91 3.91
N ASP A 29 -28.91 -19.00 3.95
CA ASP A 29 -28.37 -20.33 4.30
C ASP A 29 -27.38 -20.84 3.25
N SER A 30 -27.70 -20.72 1.94
CA SER A 30 -26.77 -21.15 0.87
C SER A 30 -25.53 -20.30 0.82
N LYS A 31 -25.64 -18.99 1.10
CA LYS A 31 -24.50 -18.08 1.15
C LYS A 31 -23.61 -18.37 2.36
N ARG A 32 -24.19 -18.70 3.49
CA ARG A 32 -23.47 -19.14 4.69
C ARG A 32 -22.62 -20.38 4.41
N ASP A 33 -23.22 -21.40 3.78
CA ASP A 33 -22.53 -22.64 3.42
C ASP A 33 -21.40 -22.34 2.41
N GLU A 34 -21.63 -21.49 1.41
CA GLU A 34 -20.62 -21.07 0.42
C GLU A 34 -19.45 -20.35 1.07
N ILE A 35 -19.68 -19.38 1.97
CA ILE A 35 -18.63 -18.65 2.67
C ILE A 35 -17.85 -19.56 3.62
N LEU A 36 -18.52 -20.49 4.30
CA LEU A 36 -17.85 -21.50 5.15
C LEU A 36 -16.91 -22.37 4.34
N GLU A 37 -17.36 -22.88 3.19
CA GLU A 37 -16.51 -23.68 2.31
C GLU A 37 -15.32 -22.88 1.80
N TYR A 38 -15.56 -21.63 1.36
CA TYR A 38 -14.54 -20.72 0.85
C TYR A 38 -13.50 -20.39 1.92
N PHE A 39 -13.94 -20.12 3.16
CA PHE A 39 -13.07 -19.90 4.32
C PHE A 39 -12.18 -21.11 4.60
N HIS A 40 -12.79 -22.28 4.82
CA HIS A 40 -12.03 -23.47 5.22
C HIS A 40 -11.07 -23.96 4.15
N LYS A 41 -11.43 -23.85 2.87
CA LYS A 41 -10.53 -24.17 1.75
C LYS A 41 -9.34 -23.22 1.71
N THR A 42 -9.59 -21.91 1.83
CA THR A 42 -8.52 -20.90 1.87
C THR A 42 -7.57 -21.14 3.01
N TYR A 43 -8.11 -21.39 4.21
CA TYR A 43 -7.32 -21.63 5.41
C TYR A 43 -6.45 -22.88 5.30
N SER A 44 -7.01 -23.98 4.78
CA SER A 44 -6.23 -25.21 4.54
C SER A 44 -5.18 -25.05 3.45
N LEU A 45 -5.52 -24.31 2.39
CA LEU A 45 -4.60 -24.04 1.28
C LEU A 45 -3.40 -23.20 1.76
N TYR A 46 -3.66 -22.16 2.56
CA TYR A 46 -2.59 -21.35 3.12
C TYR A 46 -1.67 -22.15 4.04
N GLU A 47 -2.22 -22.96 4.93
CA GLU A 47 -1.44 -23.83 5.82
C GLU A 47 -0.52 -24.77 5.04
N SER A 48 -0.96 -25.26 3.88
CA SER A 48 -0.19 -26.22 3.06
C SER A 48 1.13 -25.65 2.50
N ILE A 49 1.26 -24.30 2.38
CA ILE A 49 2.53 -23.66 1.98
C ILE A 49 3.63 -23.95 3.01
N PHE A 50 3.28 -23.90 4.29
CA PHE A 50 4.24 -24.12 5.39
C PHE A 50 4.59 -25.60 5.59
N GLU A 51 3.78 -26.52 5.05
CA GLU A 51 4.13 -27.94 4.99
C GLU A 51 5.32 -28.24 4.05
N CYS A 52 5.67 -27.26 3.18
CA CYS A 52 6.85 -27.31 2.32
C CYS A 52 8.17 -27.09 3.09
N LEU A 53 8.13 -26.65 4.34
CA LEU A 53 9.33 -26.45 5.16
C LEU A 53 9.83 -27.76 5.75
N VAL A 54 11.15 -27.94 5.76
CA VAL A 54 11.75 -29.23 6.21
C VAL A 54 11.61 -29.45 7.71
N ASP A 55 11.71 -28.39 8.52
CA ASP A 55 11.71 -28.40 9.98
C ASP A 55 11.27 -27.05 10.56
N ASP A 56 11.19 -26.96 11.90
CA ASP A 56 10.81 -25.74 12.60
C ASP A 56 11.83 -24.59 12.41
N ASP A 57 13.10 -24.89 12.22
CA ASP A 57 14.14 -23.88 12.02
C ASP A 57 13.96 -23.14 10.70
N ALA A 58 13.36 -23.78 9.69
CA ALA A 58 13.07 -23.16 8.40
C ALA A 58 12.05 -22.00 8.50
N PHE A 59 11.17 -22.00 9.52
CA PHE A 59 10.24 -20.90 9.78
C PHE A 59 10.93 -19.58 10.16
N TYR A 60 12.13 -19.65 10.74
CA TYR A 60 12.89 -18.50 11.21
C TYR A 60 13.97 -18.05 10.23
N ALA A 61 14.24 -18.86 9.20
CA ALA A 61 15.19 -18.49 8.16
C ALA A 61 14.69 -17.25 7.41
N ARG A 62 15.50 -16.20 7.37
CA ARG A 62 15.19 -14.99 6.59
C ARG A 62 15.51 -15.26 5.11
N ALA A 63 14.48 -15.51 4.33
CA ALA A 63 14.59 -15.66 2.89
C ALA A 63 15.05 -14.35 2.23
N ASN A 64 14.48 -13.24 2.71
CA ASN A 64 14.79 -11.88 2.26
C ASN A 64 15.06 -11.00 3.48
N THR A 65 16.17 -10.25 3.48
CA THR A 65 16.56 -9.37 4.59
C THR A 65 15.60 -8.20 4.79
N LEU A 66 14.83 -7.84 3.76
CA LEU A 66 13.82 -6.77 3.77
C LEU A 66 12.40 -7.26 4.11
N ARG A 67 12.26 -8.54 4.49
CA ARG A 67 10.98 -9.16 4.86
C ARG A 67 11.10 -9.88 6.20
N HIS A 68 9.97 -10.06 6.87
CA HIS A 68 9.90 -10.91 8.07
C HIS A 68 10.15 -12.40 7.73
N PRO A 69 10.56 -13.22 8.71
CA PRO A 69 10.67 -14.67 8.54
C PRO A 69 9.27 -15.31 8.41
N LEU A 70 9.20 -16.50 7.84
CA LEU A 70 7.94 -17.19 7.56
C LEU A 70 7.05 -17.44 8.78
N ILE A 71 7.63 -17.54 9.99
CA ILE A 71 6.86 -17.66 11.24
C ILE A 71 5.90 -16.49 11.44
N PHE A 72 6.28 -15.27 11.05
CA PHE A 72 5.42 -14.08 11.07
C PHE A 72 4.18 -14.32 10.18
N TYR A 73 4.39 -14.66 8.91
CA TYR A 73 3.30 -14.86 7.94
C TYR A 73 2.39 -16.00 8.34
N TYR A 74 2.95 -17.08 8.90
CA TYR A 74 2.16 -18.22 9.37
C TYR A 74 1.10 -17.81 10.40
N GLY A 75 1.42 -16.88 11.30
CA GLY A 75 0.49 -16.40 12.30
C GLY A 75 -0.30 -15.15 11.91
N HIS A 76 0.27 -14.28 11.08
CA HIS A 76 -0.26 -12.97 10.74
C HIS A 76 -1.70 -13.02 10.19
N THR A 77 -1.98 -13.93 9.25
CA THR A 77 -3.33 -14.04 8.66
C THR A 77 -4.39 -14.45 9.66
N ALA A 78 -4.06 -15.33 10.62
CA ALA A 78 -4.98 -15.71 11.69
C ALA A 78 -5.19 -14.58 12.70
N VAL A 79 -4.12 -13.88 13.08
CA VAL A 79 -4.17 -12.71 13.95
C VAL A 79 -5.02 -11.61 13.32
N PHE A 80 -4.96 -11.44 12.00
CA PHE A 80 -5.77 -10.48 11.27
C PHE A 80 -7.27 -10.67 11.52
N PHE A 81 -7.80 -11.89 11.40
CA PHE A 81 -9.22 -12.18 11.68
C PHE A 81 -9.62 -11.69 13.07
N ILE A 82 -8.86 -12.10 14.09
CA ILE A 82 -9.19 -11.77 15.49
C ILE A 82 -9.10 -10.25 15.72
N ASN A 83 -8.07 -9.59 15.23
CA ASN A 83 -7.91 -8.15 15.37
C ASN A 83 -9.04 -7.37 14.68
N LYS A 84 -9.41 -7.72 13.43
CA LYS A 84 -10.48 -7.02 12.72
C LYS A 84 -11.87 -7.28 13.33
N LEU A 85 -12.15 -8.50 13.79
CA LEU A 85 -13.38 -8.81 14.53
C LEU A 85 -13.44 -8.08 15.87
N ASN A 86 -12.32 -7.93 16.57
CA ASN A 86 -12.25 -7.18 17.82
C ASN A 86 -12.42 -5.66 17.61
N VAL A 87 -11.76 -5.08 16.61
CA VAL A 87 -11.93 -3.66 16.23
C VAL A 87 -13.39 -3.36 15.87
N ALA A 88 -14.04 -4.27 15.13
CA ALA A 88 -15.45 -4.18 14.79
C ALA A 88 -16.40 -4.49 15.96
N LYS A 89 -15.87 -4.84 17.15
CA LYS A 89 -16.64 -5.21 18.35
C LYS A 89 -17.60 -6.41 18.13
N LEU A 90 -17.20 -7.33 17.25
CA LEU A 90 -17.96 -8.54 16.93
C LEU A 90 -17.58 -9.75 17.82
N ILE A 91 -16.45 -9.66 18.49
CA ILE A 91 -16.00 -10.58 19.54
C ILE A 91 -15.65 -9.79 20.79
N ASN A 92 -15.82 -10.41 21.97
CA ASN A 92 -15.62 -9.73 23.25
C ASN A 92 -14.26 -10.04 23.89
N GLU A 93 -13.61 -11.12 23.49
CA GLU A 93 -12.38 -11.61 24.08
C GLU A 93 -11.33 -11.88 22.99
N ARG A 94 -10.10 -11.52 23.27
CA ARG A 94 -8.92 -11.81 22.45
C ARG A 94 -8.41 -13.21 22.81
N VAL A 95 -7.83 -13.90 21.84
CA VAL A 95 -7.31 -15.28 22.00
C VAL A 95 -5.94 -15.26 22.71
N ASP A 96 -5.00 -14.48 22.22
CA ASP A 96 -3.67 -14.27 22.80
C ASP A 96 -3.19 -12.84 22.45
N PRO A 97 -3.43 -11.85 23.33
CA PRO A 97 -3.09 -10.44 23.05
C PRO A 97 -1.60 -10.22 22.72
N HIS A 98 -0.72 -11.06 23.23
CA HIS A 98 0.71 -10.96 22.92
C HIS A 98 1.01 -11.40 21.50
N LEU A 99 0.48 -12.54 21.04
CA LEU A 99 0.60 -12.96 19.64
C LEU A 99 -0.07 -11.97 18.69
N GLU A 100 -1.25 -11.48 19.05
CA GLU A 100 -2.04 -10.54 18.27
C GLU A 100 -1.36 -9.18 18.11
N SER A 101 -0.49 -8.81 19.03
CA SER A 101 0.37 -7.63 18.90
C SER A 101 1.64 -7.94 18.09
N THR A 102 2.35 -9.02 18.42
CA THR A 102 3.64 -9.37 17.79
C THR A 102 3.50 -9.69 16.30
N LEU A 103 2.42 -10.38 15.91
CA LEU A 103 2.18 -10.83 14.55
C LEU A 103 1.25 -9.87 13.74
N ALA A 104 0.85 -8.75 14.33
CA ALA A 104 0.12 -7.68 13.64
C ALA A 104 1.00 -6.50 13.25
N ILE A 105 2.29 -6.53 13.59
CA ILE A 105 3.20 -5.43 13.26
C ILE A 105 3.24 -5.27 11.75
N GLY A 106 2.66 -4.16 11.27
CA GLY A 106 2.50 -3.85 9.86
C GLY A 106 3.81 -3.51 9.18
N VAL A 107 3.84 -3.35 7.91
CA VAL A 107 4.92 -3.13 6.97
C VAL A 107 5.90 -4.30 6.95
N ASP A 108 5.55 -5.26 6.18
CA ASP A 108 6.42 -6.36 5.79
C ASP A 108 7.27 -6.03 4.54
N GLU A 109 7.17 -4.80 4.01
CA GLU A 109 7.94 -4.29 2.88
C GLU A 109 8.90 -3.21 3.34
N MET A 110 10.17 -3.59 3.59
CA MET A 110 11.20 -2.65 4.01
C MET A 110 11.97 -2.10 2.80
N SER A 111 12.40 -0.85 2.90
CA SER A 111 13.38 -0.31 1.97
C SER A 111 14.79 -0.73 2.38
N TRP A 112 15.73 -0.80 1.42
CA TRP A 112 17.13 -1.18 1.71
C TRP A 112 17.88 -0.15 2.57
N ASP A 113 17.32 1.03 2.75
CA ASP A 113 17.79 2.09 3.63
C ASP A 113 17.10 2.10 5.02
N ASP A 114 16.07 1.27 5.23
CA ASP A 114 15.32 1.11 6.47
C ASP A 114 15.95 0.04 7.41
N LEU A 115 17.25 0.00 7.55
CA LEU A 115 17.96 -1.01 8.37
C LEU A 115 17.57 -0.92 9.85
N ASN A 116 16.55 -1.62 10.24
CA ASN A 116 16.16 -1.79 11.64
C ASN A 116 16.19 -3.27 12.04
N ASP A 117 17.31 -3.70 12.66
CA ASP A 117 17.45 -5.02 13.28
C ASP A 117 16.66 -5.10 14.59
N ALA A 118 15.34 -4.98 14.50
CA ALA A 118 14.48 -5.24 15.65
C ALA A 118 14.55 -6.75 15.98
N HIS A 119 15.05 -7.08 17.15
CA HIS A 119 15.04 -8.45 17.65
C HIS A 119 13.63 -8.78 18.15
N TYR A 120 12.87 -9.50 17.32
CA TYR A 120 11.57 -10.04 17.71
C TYR A 120 11.74 -11.40 18.40
N ASP A 121 11.05 -11.59 19.52
CA ASP A 121 10.91 -12.91 20.16
C ASP A 121 9.77 -13.66 19.46
N TRP A 122 10.12 -14.32 18.36
CA TRP A 122 9.14 -15.04 17.54
C TRP A 122 8.57 -16.26 18.27
N PRO A 123 7.25 -16.50 18.20
CA PRO A 123 6.62 -17.68 18.80
C PRO A 123 7.06 -18.98 18.09
N THR A 124 6.88 -20.11 18.77
CA THR A 124 7.13 -21.42 18.14
C THR A 124 6.05 -21.75 17.11
N PRO A 125 6.36 -22.52 16.04
CA PRO A 125 5.36 -22.97 15.05
C PRO A 125 4.19 -23.70 15.70
N ALA A 126 4.44 -24.52 16.74
CA ALA A 126 3.39 -25.19 17.48
C ALA A 126 2.44 -24.22 18.21
N LYS A 127 2.98 -23.15 18.80
CA LYS A 127 2.15 -22.10 19.45
C LYS A 127 1.30 -21.36 18.41
N VAL A 128 1.87 -21.01 17.26
CA VAL A 128 1.15 -20.38 16.16
C VAL A 128 0.07 -21.29 15.61
N LYS A 129 0.38 -22.58 15.42
CA LYS A 129 -0.62 -23.57 14.95
C LYS A 129 -1.82 -23.67 15.89
N ALA A 130 -1.58 -23.76 17.21
CA ALA A 130 -2.64 -23.80 18.20
C ALA A 130 -3.50 -22.52 18.17
N TYR A 131 -2.88 -21.35 17.96
CA TYR A 131 -3.58 -20.09 17.78
C TYR A 131 -4.44 -20.10 16.49
N ARG A 132 -3.88 -20.56 15.37
CA ARG A 132 -4.60 -20.70 14.11
C ARG A 132 -5.82 -21.62 14.24
N ASP A 133 -5.67 -22.77 14.90
CA ASP A 133 -6.77 -23.70 15.14
C ASP A 133 -7.90 -23.04 15.94
N LYS A 134 -7.53 -22.26 16.97
CA LYS A 134 -8.52 -21.51 17.77
C LYS A 134 -9.21 -20.40 16.99
N THR A 135 -8.46 -19.65 16.18
CA THR A 135 -9.03 -18.65 15.27
C THR A 135 -10.00 -19.28 14.29
N ARG A 136 -9.65 -20.43 13.72
CA ARG A 136 -10.52 -21.18 12.79
C ARG A 136 -11.86 -21.56 13.43
N GLU A 137 -11.86 -22.02 14.69
CA GLU A 137 -13.07 -22.32 15.45
C GLU A 137 -13.95 -21.08 15.68
N ILE A 138 -13.33 -19.95 16.03
CA ILE A 138 -14.03 -18.69 16.29
C ILE A 138 -14.70 -18.19 15.02
N VAL A 139 -13.96 -18.13 13.91
CA VAL A 139 -14.48 -17.67 12.62
C VAL A 139 -15.55 -18.59 12.07
N ASP A 140 -15.37 -19.92 12.15
CA ASP A 140 -16.40 -20.91 11.79
C ASP A 140 -17.68 -20.68 12.58
N THR A 141 -17.56 -20.53 13.91
CA THR A 141 -18.70 -20.28 14.79
C THR A 141 -19.40 -18.97 14.42
N PHE A 142 -18.62 -17.90 14.16
CA PHE A 142 -19.16 -16.62 13.76
C PHE A 142 -19.96 -16.74 12.46
N ILE A 143 -19.40 -17.33 11.42
CA ILE A 143 -20.09 -17.51 10.13
C ILE A 143 -21.38 -18.32 10.31
N ARG A 144 -21.39 -19.36 11.14
CA ARG A 144 -22.57 -20.21 11.38
C ARG A 144 -23.68 -19.52 12.14
N THR A 145 -23.35 -18.62 13.05
CA THR A 145 -24.32 -18.09 14.02
C THR A 145 -24.71 -16.64 13.79
N TYR A 146 -23.89 -15.87 13.07
CA TYR A 146 -24.17 -14.47 12.80
C TYR A 146 -25.37 -14.32 11.86
N ASP A 147 -26.33 -13.47 12.24
CA ASP A 147 -27.49 -13.12 11.40
C ASP A 147 -27.11 -12.01 10.44
N PHE A 148 -27.23 -12.28 9.14
CA PHE A 148 -26.96 -11.31 8.08
C PHE A 148 -28.05 -11.36 7.02
N THR A 149 -28.08 -10.35 6.17
CA THR A 149 -28.98 -10.24 5.03
C THR A 149 -28.22 -10.18 3.72
N LEU A 150 -28.88 -10.47 2.61
CA LEU A 150 -28.32 -10.26 1.26
C LEU A 150 -28.89 -8.98 0.65
N PRO A 151 -28.08 -8.22 -0.10
CA PRO A 151 -26.67 -8.45 -0.39
C PRO A 151 -25.78 -8.17 0.83
N ILE A 152 -24.65 -8.89 0.96
CA ILE A 152 -23.56 -8.51 1.87
C ILE A 152 -22.86 -7.31 1.25
N THR A 153 -22.80 -6.21 1.99
CA THR A 153 -22.25 -4.94 1.53
C THR A 153 -21.00 -4.54 2.30
N PHE A 154 -20.30 -3.50 1.83
CA PHE A 154 -19.07 -2.95 2.40
C PHE A 154 -19.15 -2.67 3.92
N ASP A 155 -20.33 -2.31 4.43
CA ASP A 155 -20.58 -1.99 5.84
C ASP A 155 -21.08 -3.19 6.68
N ASP A 156 -21.24 -4.37 6.07
CA ASP A 156 -21.75 -5.56 6.74
C ASP A 156 -20.64 -6.31 7.50
N PRO A 157 -20.87 -6.82 8.72
CA PRO A 157 -19.91 -7.67 9.43
C PRO A 157 -19.41 -8.89 8.65
N MET A 158 -20.24 -9.49 7.77
CA MET A 158 -19.79 -10.57 6.90
C MET A 158 -18.77 -10.13 5.86
N TRP A 159 -18.72 -8.81 5.50
CA TRP A 159 -17.64 -8.26 4.68
C TRP A 159 -16.28 -8.37 5.36
N ILE A 160 -16.22 -8.21 6.70
CA ILE A 160 -14.99 -8.36 7.48
C ILE A 160 -14.48 -9.81 7.42
N ILE A 161 -15.40 -10.79 7.38
CA ILE A 161 -15.03 -12.20 7.17
C ILE A 161 -14.44 -12.39 5.78
N MET A 162 -15.07 -11.84 4.74
CA MET A 162 -14.52 -11.88 3.37
C MET A 162 -13.16 -11.18 3.30
N MET A 163 -13.00 -10.04 3.97
CA MET A 163 -11.73 -9.33 4.09
C MET A 163 -10.62 -10.22 4.66
N GLY A 164 -10.90 -10.95 5.74
CA GLY A 164 -9.95 -11.89 6.31
C GLY A 164 -9.59 -13.03 5.36
N ILE A 165 -10.57 -13.57 4.63
CA ILE A 165 -10.34 -14.64 3.65
C ILE A 165 -9.48 -14.13 2.49
N GLU A 166 -9.79 -12.97 1.94
CA GLU A 166 -9.02 -12.38 0.83
C GLU A 166 -7.64 -11.91 1.29
N HIS A 167 -7.48 -11.45 2.54
CA HIS A 167 -6.18 -11.15 3.13
C HIS A 167 -5.30 -12.41 3.22
N GLU A 168 -5.85 -13.55 3.61
CA GLU A 168 -5.12 -14.82 3.63
C GLU A 168 -4.69 -15.25 2.22
N ARG A 169 -5.46 -14.91 1.17
CA ARG A 169 -5.11 -15.17 -0.23
C ARG A 169 -3.99 -14.26 -0.75
N ILE A 170 -3.91 -13.01 -0.28
CA ILE A 170 -2.74 -12.15 -0.53
C ILE A 170 -1.47 -12.85 0.02
N HIS A 171 -1.56 -13.28 1.27
CA HIS A 171 -0.43 -13.90 1.94
C HIS A 171 -0.11 -15.32 1.43
N LEU A 172 -1.04 -16.02 0.79
CA LEU A 172 -0.76 -17.24 0.04
C LEU A 172 0.30 -16.98 -1.05
N GLU A 173 0.11 -15.91 -1.81
CA GLU A 173 1.01 -15.54 -2.90
C GLU A 173 2.35 -15.04 -2.36
N THR A 174 2.35 -14.09 -1.43
CA THR A 174 3.59 -13.54 -0.86
C THR A 174 4.40 -14.56 -0.08
N SER A 175 3.75 -15.48 0.65
CA SER A 175 4.45 -16.57 1.36
C SER A 175 5.04 -17.59 0.39
N ALA A 176 4.39 -17.86 -0.74
CA ALA A 176 4.95 -18.74 -1.77
C ALA A 176 6.25 -18.17 -2.37
N VAL A 177 6.31 -16.85 -2.56
CA VAL A 177 7.53 -16.16 -2.98
C VAL A 177 8.63 -16.30 -1.93
N LEU A 178 8.32 -16.11 -0.66
CA LEU A 178 9.29 -16.24 0.42
C LEU A 178 9.79 -17.69 0.58
N VAL A 179 8.93 -18.70 0.39
CA VAL A 179 9.34 -20.10 0.33
C VAL A 179 10.29 -20.34 -0.85
N ARG A 180 10.02 -19.71 -2.00
CA ARG A 180 10.89 -19.78 -3.19
C ARG A 180 12.26 -19.17 -2.93
N GLU A 181 12.34 -18.11 -2.13
CA GLU A 181 13.61 -17.42 -1.80
C GLU A 181 14.44 -18.14 -0.73
N LEU A 182 13.88 -19.11 -0.01
CA LEU A 182 14.65 -19.92 0.93
C LEU A 182 15.70 -20.79 0.21
N PRO A 183 16.84 -21.09 0.88
CA PRO A 183 17.75 -22.13 0.42
C PRO A 183 17.05 -23.47 0.17
N LEU A 184 17.47 -24.21 -0.86
CA LEU A 184 16.84 -25.47 -1.25
C LEU A 184 16.81 -26.53 -0.15
N ASP A 185 17.79 -26.52 0.76
CA ASP A 185 17.88 -27.44 1.90
C ASP A 185 16.87 -27.12 3.01
N ARG A 186 16.17 -25.98 2.93
CA ARG A 186 15.11 -25.58 3.85
C ARG A 186 13.70 -25.93 3.36
N VAL A 187 13.55 -26.38 2.14
CA VAL A 187 12.27 -26.74 1.53
C VAL A 187 12.26 -28.20 1.06
N LYS A 188 11.07 -28.79 0.98
CA LYS A 188 10.85 -30.18 0.56
C LYS A 188 9.69 -30.28 -0.42
N PRO A 189 9.66 -31.31 -1.28
CA PRO A 189 8.53 -31.57 -2.16
C PRO A 189 7.21 -31.69 -1.41
N HIS A 190 6.13 -31.21 -2.02
CA HIS A 190 4.77 -31.26 -1.50
C HIS A 190 3.78 -31.74 -2.56
N LYS A 191 2.78 -32.54 -2.15
CA LYS A 191 1.79 -33.17 -3.06
C LYS A 191 1.04 -32.21 -3.97
N ILE A 192 0.85 -30.95 -3.54
CA ILE A 192 0.21 -29.88 -4.34
C ILE A 192 1.29 -29.10 -5.08
N TRP A 193 2.21 -28.51 -4.34
CA TRP A 193 3.11 -27.46 -4.80
C TRP A 193 4.26 -27.93 -5.69
N SER A 194 4.51 -29.26 -5.78
CA SER A 194 5.51 -29.83 -6.69
C SER A 194 4.96 -30.16 -8.09
N ASN A 195 3.69 -29.88 -8.37
CA ASN A 195 3.09 -30.10 -9.69
C ASN A 195 3.39 -28.92 -10.62
N ILE A 196 4.65 -28.73 -11.00
CA ILE A 196 5.08 -27.66 -11.89
C ILE A 196 4.90 -27.99 -13.36
N CYS A 197 4.83 -26.98 -14.23
CA CYS A 197 4.84 -27.17 -15.67
C CYS A 197 6.15 -27.81 -16.13
N THR A 198 6.05 -28.80 -17.01
CA THR A 198 7.21 -29.49 -17.59
C THR A 198 7.42 -29.15 -19.08
N GLU A 199 6.56 -28.29 -19.64
CA GLU A 199 6.68 -27.87 -21.02
C GLU A 199 7.81 -26.85 -21.16
N THR A 200 8.79 -27.17 -21.96
CA THR A 200 9.91 -26.31 -22.33
C THR A 200 10.13 -26.33 -23.84
N GLY A 201 10.70 -25.27 -24.37
CA GLY A 201 10.91 -25.15 -25.81
C GLY A 201 11.67 -23.90 -26.22
N VAL A 202 11.67 -23.64 -27.51
CA VAL A 202 12.21 -22.40 -28.07
C VAL A 202 11.19 -21.29 -27.86
N ALA A 203 11.62 -20.20 -27.22
CA ALA A 203 10.74 -19.03 -27.07
C ALA A 203 10.35 -18.45 -28.43
N PRO A 204 9.08 -18.09 -28.61
CA PRO A 204 8.66 -17.40 -29.83
C PRO A 204 9.29 -15.99 -29.87
N MET A 205 9.56 -15.50 -31.08
CA MET A 205 9.99 -14.12 -31.26
C MET A 205 8.81 -13.19 -30.97
N ASN A 206 9.04 -12.20 -30.11
CA ASN A 206 7.99 -11.27 -29.70
C ASN A 206 7.70 -10.24 -30.82
N GLU A 207 6.45 -10.13 -31.20
CA GLU A 207 5.93 -9.20 -32.18
C GLU A 207 5.06 -8.15 -31.51
N LEU A 208 4.94 -6.97 -32.11
CA LEU A 208 4.06 -5.92 -31.64
C LEU A 208 2.72 -5.97 -32.40
N ILE A 209 1.63 -6.09 -31.66
CA ILE A 209 0.26 -6.07 -32.16
C ILE A 209 -0.34 -4.68 -31.87
N GLU A 210 -1.00 -4.09 -32.88
CA GLU A 210 -1.68 -2.81 -32.71
C GLU A 210 -2.94 -2.95 -31.84
N VAL A 211 -3.05 -2.06 -30.87
CA VAL A 211 -4.23 -1.88 -30.02
C VAL A 211 -4.86 -0.54 -30.42
N PRO A 212 -6.01 -0.54 -31.11
CA PRO A 212 -6.70 0.69 -31.49
C PRO A 212 -7.07 1.51 -30.29
N GLY A 213 -6.92 2.83 -30.38
CA GLY A 213 -7.30 3.77 -29.32
C GLY A 213 -8.80 3.77 -29.02
N GLY A 214 -9.18 4.32 -27.90
CA GLY A 214 -10.57 4.40 -27.48
C GLY A 214 -10.72 4.97 -26.06
N LYS A 215 -11.96 5.01 -25.57
CA LYS A 215 -12.24 5.34 -24.19
C LYS A 215 -12.25 4.07 -23.35
N VAL A 216 -11.75 4.18 -22.13
CA VAL A 216 -11.83 3.13 -21.13
C VAL A 216 -12.31 3.74 -19.81
N ALA A 217 -13.21 3.03 -19.12
CA ALA A 217 -13.63 3.33 -17.77
C ALA A 217 -13.31 2.10 -16.90
N TYR A 218 -12.84 2.32 -15.70
CA TYR A 218 -12.51 1.27 -14.74
C TYR A 218 -12.74 1.74 -13.31
N GLY A 219 -12.65 0.82 -12.38
CA GLY A 219 -13.05 1.01 -10.99
C GLY A 219 -14.31 0.23 -10.67
N LYS A 220 -14.61 0.09 -9.40
CA LYS A 220 -15.67 -0.75 -8.87
C LYS A 220 -16.74 0.10 -8.19
N ASP A 221 -17.98 -0.12 -8.51
CA ASP A 221 -19.10 0.47 -7.79
C ASP A 221 -19.38 -0.33 -6.51
N LYS A 222 -19.82 0.33 -5.43
CA LYS A 222 -20.18 -0.34 -4.16
C LYS A 222 -21.34 -1.34 -4.28
N SER A 223 -22.10 -1.31 -5.36
CA SER A 223 -23.14 -2.30 -5.68
C SER A 223 -22.60 -3.55 -6.40
N ASN A 224 -21.31 -3.60 -6.70
CA ASN A 224 -20.68 -4.76 -7.33
C ASN A 224 -20.88 -6.00 -6.45
N PRO A 225 -21.31 -7.14 -7.03
CA PRO A 225 -21.59 -8.34 -6.25
C PRO A 225 -20.35 -9.07 -5.70
N LEU A 226 -19.16 -8.67 -6.10
CA LEU A 226 -17.91 -9.29 -5.68
C LEU A 226 -17.26 -8.47 -4.55
N TYR A 227 -16.57 -9.16 -3.67
CA TYR A 227 -15.67 -8.51 -2.72
C TYR A 227 -14.66 -7.64 -3.46
N GLY A 228 -14.18 -6.58 -2.82
CA GLY A 228 -13.09 -5.73 -3.31
C GLY A 228 -12.38 -5.02 -2.17
N TRP A 229 -11.11 -4.72 -2.37
CA TRP A 229 -10.35 -3.84 -1.48
C TRP A 229 -10.80 -2.40 -1.68
N ASP A 230 -10.61 -1.57 -0.67
CA ASP A 230 -11.03 -0.16 -0.70
C ASP A 230 -10.47 0.61 -1.91
N ASN A 231 -9.22 0.31 -2.33
CA ASN A 231 -8.57 0.94 -3.49
C ASN A 231 -9.17 0.55 -4.86
N GLU A 232 -10.06 -0.44 -4.90
CA GLU A 232 -10.74 -0.87 -6.14
C GLU A 232 -12.03 -0.09 -6.38
N PHE A 233 -12.59 0.53 -5.30
CA PHE A 233 -13.84 1.29 -5.38
C PHE A 233 -13.57 2.74 -5.79
N GLY A 234 -14.46 3.22 -6.67
CA GLY A 234 -14.37 4.53 -7.29
C GLY A 234 -14.46 4.43 -8.80
N HIS A 235 -14.14 5.51 -9.46
CA HIS A 235 -14.28 5.64 -10.91
C HIS A 235 -13.04 6.29 -11.52
N ALA A 236 -12.61 5.80 -12.67
CA ALA A 236 -11.62 6.45 -13.50
C ALA A 236 -11.99 6.29 -14.98
N GLU A 237 -11.75 7.33 -15.76
CA GLU A 237 -11.90 7.32 -17.22
C GLU A 237 -10.61 7.82 -17.89
N ALA A 238 -10.24 7.21 -18.99
CA ALA A 238 -9.12 7.64 -19.82
C ALA A 238 -9.43 7.54 -21.31
N VAL A 239 -8.81 8.42 -22.07
CA VAL A 239 -8.78 8.33 -23.54
C VAL A 239 -7.44 7.76 -23.93
N ILE A 240 -7.46 6.55 -24.44
CA ILE A 240 -6.27 5.82 -24.85
C ILE A 240 -6.01 6.10 -26.33
N GLU A 241 -4.80 6.52 -26.64
CA GLU A 241 -4.34 6.61 -28.03
C GLU A 241 -3.99 5.21 -28.57
N THR A 242 -3.97 5.06 -29.90
CA THR A 242 -3.50 3.82 -30.54
C THR A 242 -2.04 3.56 -30.16
N PHE A 243 -1.76 2.36 -29.68
CA PHE A 243 -0.41 1.90 -29.34
C PHE A 243 -0.16 0.48 -29.87
N LYS A 244 1.05 -0.01 -29.74
CA LYS A 244 1.36 -1.41 -30.09
C LYS A 244 1.88 -2.12 -28.85
N ALA A 245 1.34 -3.30 -28.55
CA ALA A 245 1.76 -4.10 -27.41
C ALA A 245 2.45 -5.40 -27.85
N SER A 246 3.39 -5.88 -27.06
CA SER A 246 4.04 -7.16 -27.29
C SER A 246 3.02 -8.29 -27.23
N LYS A 247 3.11 -9.18 -28.18
CA LYS A 247 2.21 -10.34 -28.34
C LYS A 247 2.26 -11.26 -27.11
N TYR A 248 3.47 -11.49 -26.61
CA TYR A 248 3.79 -12.33 -25.48
C TYR A 248 4.29 -11.49 -24.31
N LEU A 249 4.31 -12.08 -23.11
CA LEU A 249 5.15 -11.61 -22.02
C LEU A 249 6.63 -11.74 -22.43
N VAL A 250 7.50 -10.92 -21.85
CA VAL A 250 8.95 -11.05 -22.09
C VAL A 250 9.42 -12.39 -21.56
N SER A 251 9.91 -13.26 -22.43
CA SER A 251 10.42 -14.56 -22.06
C SER A 251 11.82 -14.50 -21.46
N ASN A 252 12.24 -15.56 -20.76
CA ASN A 252 13.63 -15.72 -20.30
C ASN A 252 14.63 -15.58 -21.44
N THR A 253 14.33 -16.09 -22.65
CA THR A 253 15.18 -15.89 -23.85
C THR A 253 15.30 -14.42 -24.22
N GLU A 254 14.19 -13.70 -24.26
CA GLU A 254 14.19 -12.28 -24.65
C GLU A 254 14.93 -11.42 -23.61
N PHE A 255 14.75 -11.73 -22.33
CA PHE A 255 15.44 -11.03 -21.25
C PHE A 255 16.95 -11.35 -21.21
N LEU A 256 17.34 -12.56 -21.61
CA LEU A 256 18.76 -12.94 -21.74
C LEU A 256 19.53 -12.03 -22.69
N GLU A 257 18.87 -11.47 -23.71
CA GLU A 257 19.51 -10.50 -24.61
C GLU A 257 19.97 -9.24 -23.86
N PHE A 258 19.14 -8.75 -22.92
CA PHE A 258 19.48 -7.63 -22.04
C PHE A 258 20.66 -7.97 -21.13
N VAL A 259 20.64 -9.17 -20.51
CA VAL A 259 21.74 -9.64 -19.65
C VAL A 259 23.04 -9.72 -20.43
N LYS A 260 23.03 -10.35 -21.61
CA LYS A 260 24.21 -10.53 -22.46
C LYS A 260 24.75 -9.23 -23.04
N ASP A 261 23.92 -8.21 -23.17
CA ASP A 261 24.29 -6.87 -23.64
C ASP A 261 24.79 -5.96 -22.50
N ASN A 262 25.20 -6.54 -21.37
CA ASN A 262 25.61 -5.87 -20.14
C ASN A 262 24.54 -4.93 -19.56
N GLY A 263 23.29 -5.35 -19.62
CA GLY A 263 22.13 -4.54 -19.21
C GLY A 263 22.22 -4.07 -17.76
N TYR A 264 22.67 -4.93 -16.84
CA TYR A 264 22.83 -4.61 -15.42
C TYR A 264 24.04 -3.71 -15.14
N GLN A 265 25.07 -3.71 -15.99
CA GLN A 265 26.28 -2.89 -15.83
C GLN A 265 26.17 -1.53 -16.51
N THR A 266 25.18 -1.35 -17.39
CA THR A 266 25.04 -0.13 -18.20
C THR A 266 24.13 0.87 -17.50
N ARG A 267 24.72 1.88 -16.81
CA ARG A 267 24.01 2.90 -16.02
C ARG A 267 22.87 3.58 -16.79
N SER A 268 23.02 3.83 -18.07
CA SER A 268 22.01 4.53 -18.89
C SER A 268 20.71 3.74 -19.10
N ASN A 269 20.67 2.46 -18.77
CA ASN A 269 19.44 1.68 -18.82
C ASN A 269 18.53 1.94 -17.60
N TRP A 270 19.09 2.42 -16.50
CA TRP A 270 18.46 2.55 -15.20
C TRP A 270 18.16 4.00 -14.86
N ASP A 271 17.03 4.27 -14.23
CA ASP A 271 16.82 5.50 -13.48
C ASP A 271 17.69 5.52 -12.20
N ASP A 272 17.59 6.56 -11.39
CA ASP A 272 18.43 6.68 -10.19
C ASP A 272 18.06 5.63 -9.14
N GLU A 273 16.74 5.36 -8.92
CA GLU A 273 16.26 4.34 -8.00
C GLU A 273 16.74 2.95 -8.41
N GLY A 274 16.55 2.60 -9.68
CA GLY A 274 16.97 1.31 -10.21
C GLY A 274 18.47 1.10 -10.16
N TRP A 275 19.28 2.15 -10.40
CA TRP A 275 20.72 2.05 -10.31
C TRP A 275 21.20 1.85 -8.86
N HIS A 276 20.62 2.55 -7.90
CA HIS A 276 20.92 2.33 -6.47
C HIS A 276 20.55 0.91 -6.03
N TRP A 277 19.41 0.40 -6.48
CA TRP A 277 19.02 -0.98 -6.21
C TRP A 277 20.01 -1.99 -6.80
N VAL A 278 20.44 -1.85 -8.05
CA VAL A 278 21.45 -2.73 -8.68
C VAL A 278 22.72 -2.78 -7.85
N GLN A 279 23.19 -1.62 -7.37
CA GLN A 279 24.38 -1.54 -6.54
C GLN A 279 24.20 -2.19 -5.17
N TYR A 280 23.05 -1.97 -4.53
CA TYR A 280 22.69 -2.60 -3.27
C TYR A 280 22.58 -4.11 -3.40
N ALA A 281 21.77 -4.59 -4.34
CA ALA A 281 21.51 -6.01 -4.58
C ALA A 281 22.70 -6.72 -5.24
N ARG A 282 23.64 -5.97 -5.83
CA ARG A 282 24.72 -6.49 -6.70
C ARG A 282 24.17 -7.39 -7.81
N ALA A 283 23.04 -6.98 -8.38
CA ALA A 283 22.32 -7.76 -9.37
C ALA A 283 23.10 -7.82 -10.70
N GLU A 284 23.22 -9.01 -11.27
CA GLU A 284 23.87 -9.29 -12.55
C GLU A 284 22.92 -10.00 -13.53
N HIS A 285 21.84 -10.58 -13.00
CA HIS A 285 20.79 -11.30 -13.73
C HIS A 285 19.52 -11.38 -12.82
N PRO A 286 18.36 -11.81 -13.31
CA PRO A 286 17.17 -12.00 -12.48
C PRO A 286 17.44 -12.92 -11.29
N VAL A 287 16.83 -12.61 -10.14
CA VAL A 287 17.12 -13.27 -8.85
C VAL A 287 16.85 -14.77 -8.87
N TYR A 288 15.88 -15.22 -9.67
CA TYR A 288 15.52 -16.64 -9.78
C TYR A 288 16.30 -17.40 -10.84
N TRP A 289 17.31 -16.80 -11.42
CA TRP A 289 18.29 -17.47 -12.26
C TRP A 289 19.51 -17.84 -11.42
N THR A 290 19.84 -19.12 -11.37
CA THR A 290 21.05 -19.60 -10.70
C THR A 290 22.12 -19.87 -11.75
N GLN A 291 23.30 -19.26 -11.61
CA GLN A 291 24.37 -19.45 -12.58
C GLN A 291 24.93 -20.89 -12.54
N ASP A 292 24.96 -21.55 -13.69
CA ASP A 292 25.51 -22.89 -13.90
C ASP A 292 26.58 -22.87 -15.00
N GLY A 293 27.81 -22.60 -14.61
CA GLY A 293 28.92 -22.41 -15.56
C GLY A 293 28.72 -21.17 -16.44
N ASN A 294 28.50 -21.38 -17.74
CA ASN A 294 28.20 -20.31 -18.70
C ASN A 294 26.69 -20.19 -19.01
N ASP A 295 25.88 -20.96 -18.34
CA ASP A 295 24.43 -21.03 -18.53
C ASP A 295 23.71 -20.75 -17.20
N TYR A 296 22.40 -20.86 -17.18
CA TYR A 296 21.56 -20.60 -16.02
C TYR A 296 20.59 -21.77 -15.79
N LYS A 297 20.25 -21.97 -14.53
CA LYS A 297 19.10 -22.76 -14.08
C LYS A 297 18.02 -21.83 -13.54
N TYR A 298 16.84 -22.35 -13.38
CA TYR A 298 15.67 -21.63 -12.89
C TYR A 298 15.25 -22.15 -11.52
N ARG A 299 15.15 -21.25 -10.54
CA ARG A 299 14.62 -21.54 -9.22
C ARG A 299 13.09 -21.46 -9.26
N SER A 300 12.42 -22.61 -9.25
CA SER A 300 10.99 -22.71 -8.96
C SER A 300 10.73 -22.62 -7.45
N MET A 301 9.48 -22.79 -6.99
CA MET A 301 9.20 -22.66 -5.55
C MET A 301 9.96 -23.67 -4.68
N LEU A 302 10.01 -24.95 -5.06
CA LEU A 302 10.56 -26.03 -4.24
C LEU A 302 11.79 -26.72 -4.83
N GLU A 303 12.18 -26.38 -6.04
CA GLU A 303 13.27 -27.05 -6.74
C GLU A 303 13.98 -26.12 -7.73
N GLU A 304 15.14 -26.54 -8.17
CA GLU A 304 15.88 -25.91 -9.26
C GLU A 304 15.78 -26.80 -10.50
N ILE A 305 15.39 -26.21 -11.63
CA ILE A 305 15.21 -26.92 -12.90
C ILE A 305 16.12 -26.33 -13.98
N ASP A 306 16.29 -27.04 -15.06
CA ASP A 306 16.92 -26.50 -16.27
C ASP A 306 16.14 -25.27 -16.74
N MET A 307 16.85 -24.24 -17.22
CA MET A 307 16.25 -22.96 -17.57
C MET A 307 15.12 -23.12 -18.62
N PRO A 308 13.88 -22.81 -18.27
CA PRO A 308 12.75 -22.83 -19.21
C PRO A 308 12.75 -21.53 -20.04
N TRP A 309 13.54 -21.53 -21.10
CA TRP A 309 13.81 -20.33 -21.91
C TRP A 309 12.57 -19.71 -22.55
N ASN A 310 11.51 -20.45 -22.75
CA ASN A 310 10.23 -19.98 -23.29
C ASN A 310 9.19 -19.62 -22.21
N TRP A 311 9.54 -19.68 -20.92
CA TRP A 311 8.69 -19.14 -19.87
C TRP A 311 8.93 -17.64 -19.70
N PRO A 312 7.96 -16.90 -19.09
CA PRO A 312 8.16 -15.47 -18.81
C PRO A 312 9.30 -15.27 -17.81
N ALA A 313 10.01 -14.16 -17.95
CA ALA A 313 11.04 -13.73 -17.01
C ALA A 313 10.39 -13.15 -15.75
N ASP A 314 10.75 -13.67 -14.58
CA ASP A 314 10.37 -13.11 -13.28
C ASP A 314 11.26 -11.91 -12.96
N LEU A 315 10.66 -10.72 -12.84
CA LEU A 315 11.36 -9.45 -12.71
C LEU A 315 10.67 -8.56 -11.67
N ASN A 316 11.45 -7.76 -10.97
CA ASN A 316 10.89 -6.63 -10.26
C ASN A 316 10.62 -5.45 -11.24
N TYR A 317 9.97 -4.39 -10.73
CA TYR A 317 9.64 -3.23 -11.56
C TYR A 317 10.87 -2.55 -12.15
N LEU A 318 11.95 -2.42 -11.35
CA LEU A 318 13.18 -1.72 -11.76
C LEU A 318 13.88 -2.44 -12.91
N GLU A 319 13.92 -3.76 -12.88
CA GLU A 319 14.43 -4.59 -13.98
C GLU A 319 13.56 -4.48 -15.24
N ALA A 320 12.23 -4.51 -15.06
CA ALA A 320 11.28 -4.34 -16.15
C ALA A 320 11.43 -2.96 -16.83
N LYS A 321 11.61 -1.90 -16.05
CA LYS A 321 11.85 -0.54 -16.54
C LYS A 321 13.18 -0.43 -17.28
N ALA A 322 14.25 -0.99 -16.71
CA ALA A 322 15.57 -0.99 -17.33
C ALA A 322 15.59 -1.75 -18.68
N PHE A 323 14.90 -2.89 -18.76
CA PHE A 323 14.70 -3.61 -20.00
C PHE A 323 14.00 -2.75 -21.06
N CYS A 324 12.93 -2.04 -20.69
CA CYS A 324 12.22 -1.14 -21.60
C CYS A 324 13.13 -0.01 -22.12
N ASN A 325 13.93 0.61 -21.25
CA ASN A 325 14.88 1.66 -21.61
C ASN A 325 15.97 1.14 -22.56
N TRP A 326 16.55 -0.03 -22.25
CA TRP A 326 17.51 -0.70 -23.14
C TRP A 326 16.91 -1.01 -24.50
N LYS A 327 15.70 -1.56 -24.55
CA LYS A 327 15.00 -1.91 -25.79
C LYS A 327 14.65 -0.66 -26.60
N SER A 328 14.29 0.44 -25.93
CA SER A 328 14.08 1.74 -26.56
C SER A 328 15.36 2.24 -27.24
N ALA A 329 16.49 2.23 -26.53
CA ALA A 329 17.77 2.64 -27.07
C ALA A 329 18.19 1.77 -28.27
N LYS A 330 17.96 0.46 -28.18
CA LYS A 330 18.34 -0.52 -29.22
C LYS A 330 17.49 -0.42 -30.48
N THR A 331 16.21 -0.11 -30.33
CA THR A 331 15.25 -0.08 -31.48
C THR A 331 15.01 1.31 -32.03
N GLY A 332 15.37 2.37 -31.30
CA GLY A 332 15.04 3.76 -31.61
C GLY A 332 13.54 4.08 -31.50
N LYS A 333 12.78 3.24 -30.79
CA LYS A 333 11.36 3.37 -30.53
C LYS A 333 11.14 3.69 -29.07
N HIS A 334 10.01 4.31 -28.75
CA HIS A 334 9.63 4.53 -27.36
C HIS A 334 8.93 3.29 -26.78
N ILE A 335 9.69 2.49 -26.05
CA ILE A 335 9.23 1.23 -25.43
C ILE A 335 9.10 1.46 -23.91
N ARG A 336 7.95 1.09 -23.34
CA ARG A 336 7.65 1.16 -21.92
C ARG A 336 6.66 0.07 -21.50
N MET A 337 6.41 -0.07 -20.22
CA MET A 337 5.28 -0.84 -19.73
C MET A 337 3.96 -0.10 -20.02
N PRO A 338 2.81 -0.79 -20.09
CA PRO A 338 1.50 -0.13 -20.19
C PRO A 338 1.18 0.61 -18.89
N THR A 339 0.36 1.64 -18.96
CA THR A 339 -0.34 2.18 -17.79
C THR A 339 -1.48 1.24 -17.38
N GLU A 340 -2.03 1.41 -16.17
CA GLU A 340 -3.22 0.69 -15.72
C GLU A 340 -4.38 0.85 -16.71
N ALA A 341 -4.64 2.06 -17.17
CA ALA A 341 -5.70 2.36 -18.13
C ALA A 341 -5.47 1.68 -19.50
N GLU A 342 -4.24 1.67 -20.01
CA GLU A 342 -3.90 0.97 -21.26
C GLU A 342 -4.06 -0.55 -21.12
N TRP A 343 -3.73 -1.12 -19.96
CA TRP A 343 -3.95 -2.53 -19.71
C TRP A 343 -5.46 -2.87 -19.69
N TYR A 344 -6.29 -2.08 -19.00
CA TYR A 344 -7.74 -2.27 -19.01
C TYR A 344 -8.31 -2.19 -20.43
N HIS A 345 -7.85 -1.21 -21.21
CA HIS A 345 -8.28 -1.02 -22.58
C HIS A 345 -7.91 -2.22 -23.48
N MET A 346 -6.68 -2.71 -23.38
CA MET A 346 -6.20 -3.91 -24.08
C MET A 346 -6.98 -5.15 -23.65
N ARG A 347 -7.17 -5.35 -22.35
CA ARG A 347 -7.93 -6.48 -21.82
C ARG A 347 -9.36 -6.52 -22.35
N ALA A 348 -10.05 -5.39 -22.38
CA ALA A 348 -11.42 -5.29 -22.87
C ALA A 348 -11.55 -5.72 -24.36
N GLN A 349 -10.49 -5.56 -25.15
CA GLN A 349 -10.48 -5.99 -26.55
C GLN A 349 -10.14 -7.48 -26.71
N THR A 350 -9.51 -8.10 -25.71
CA THR A 350 -9.00 -9.47 -25.81
C THR A 350 -9.88 -10.50 -25.11
N THR A 351 -10.61 -10.14 -24.07
CA THR A 351 -11.47 -11.07 -23.33
C THR A 351 -12.62 -10.36 -22.59
N ASP A 352 -13.75 -11.05 -22.52
CA ASP A 352 -14.91 -10.64 -21.70
C ASP A 352 -15.01 -11.49 -20.42
N THR A 353 -14.14 -12.51 -20.29
CA THR A 353 -14.23 -13.51 -19.21
C THR A 353 -13.60 -12.96 -17.92
N ASP A 354 -14.24 -13.26 -16.79
CA ASP A 354 -13.73 -12.95 -15.45
C ASP A 354 -14.23 -13.97 -14.43
N GLN A 355 -13.61 -14.06 -13.25
CA GLN A 355 -14.16 -14.83 -12.14
C GLN A 355 -15.43 -14.14 -11.58
N PRO A 356 -16.40 -14.92 -11.10
CA PRO A 356 -16.47 -16.39 -11.06
C PRO A 356 -17.13 -17.01 -12.29
N TYR A 357 -17.28 -16.25 -13.37
CA TYR A 357 -18.15 -16.59 -14.51
C TYR A 357 -17.52 -17.54 -15.54
N TRP A 358 -16.20 -17.78 -15.48
CA TRP A 358 -15.59 -18.78 -16.35
C TRP A 358 -15.85 -20.22 -15.88
N THR A 359 -15.95 -21.15 -16.80
CA THR A 359 -16.04 -22.59 -16.49
C THR A 359 -14.66 -23.16 -16.17
N LYS A 360 -13.64 -22.71 -16.91
CA LYS A 360 -12.22 -22.96 -16.72
C LYS A 360 -11.50 -21.64 -16.94
N ALA A 361 -10.48 -21.35 -16.14
CA ALA A 361 -9.69 -20.15 -16.29
C ALA A 361 -9.11 -20.01 -17.71
N PRO A 362 -9.19 -18.80 -18.32
CA PRO A 362 -8.73 -18.60 -19.68
C PRO A 362 -7.21 -18.56 -19.82
N GLY A 363 -6.49 -18.38 -18.73
CA GLY A 363 -5.05 -18.33 -18.59
C GLY A 363 -4.58 -19.14 -17.40
N ASN A 364 -3.28 -19.23 -17.21
CA ASN A 364 -2.67 -19.91 -16.06
C ASN A 364 -2.85 -19.08 -14.78
N ILE A 365 -4.00 -19.25 -14.11
CA ILE A 365 -4.44 -18.49 -12.92
C ILE A 365 -5.37 -19.35 -12.07
N ASN A 366 -5.62 -18.96 -10.84
CA ASN A 366 -6.56 -19.57 -9.90
C ASN A 366 -6.21 -21.04 -9.56
N LEU A 367 -4.92 -21.41 -9.66
CA LEU A 367 -4.45 -22.78 -9.42
C LEU A 367 -5.13 -23.85 -10.31
N GLU A 368 -5.74 -23.43 -11.43
CA GLU A 368 -6.47 -24.34 -12.33
C GLU A 368 -5.57 -25.12 -13.29
N TYR A 369 -4.28 -24.81 -13.27
CA TYR A 369 -3.24 -25.44 -14.11
C TYR A 369 -2.09 -25.94 -13.20
N GLU A 370 -0.86 -25.78 -13.64
CA GLU A 370 0.32 -26.17 -12.87
C GLU A 370 0.68 -25.11 -11.81
N MET A 371 1.47 -25.52 -10.81
CA MET A 371 1.94 -24.70 -9.69
C MET A 371 3.24 -23.95 -10.04
N SER A 372 3.29 -23.38 -11.22
CA SER A 372 4.41 -22.61 -11.76
C SER A 372 3.97 -21.76 -12.95
N PRO A 373 4.78 -20.82 -13.41
CA PRO A 373 4.63 -20.27 -14.75
C PRO A 373 4.70 -21.37 -15.83
N CYS A 374 4.30 -21.04 -17.06
CA CYS A 374 4.30 -21.93 -18.22
C CYS A 374 4.76 -21.15 -19.49
N PRO A 375 4.97 -21.82 -20.64
CA PRO A 375 5.37 -21.15 -21.88
C PRO A 375 4.51 -19.94 -22.23
N VAL A 376 5.15 -18.83 -22.64
CA VAL A 376 4.50 -17.55 -23.00
C VAL A 376 3.55 -17.63 -24.18
N ASP A 377 3.57 -18.72 -24.95
CA ASP A 377 2.73 -18.98 -26.12
C ASP A 377 1.65 -20.04 -25.87
N ARG A 378 1.35 -20.35 -24.61
CA ARG A 378 0.39 -21.42 -24.26
C ARG A 378 -1.07 -20.94 -24.22
N HIS A 379 -1.34 -19.77 -23.67
CA HIS A 379 -2.69 -19.26 -23.45
C HIS A 379 -3.01 -18.08 -24.37
N GLU A 380 -3.66 -18.39 -25.52
CA GLU A 380 -4.03 -17.39 -26.50
C GLU A 380 -5.37 -16.72 -26.17
N PHE A 381 -5.43 -15.41 -26.39
CA PHE A 381 -6.61 -14.54 -26.26
C PHE A 381 -6.99 -13.95 -27.64
N ARG A 382 -8.18 -13.38 -27.74
CA ARG A 382 -8.62 -12.67 -28.95
C ARG A 382 -7.57 -11.63 -29.37
N GLY A 383 -7.46 -11.41 -30.70
CA GLY A 383 -6.50 -10.46 -31.25
C GLY A 383 -5.07 -11.00 -31.34
N GLY A 384 -4.85 -12.28 -30.99
CA GLY A 384 -3.55 -12.95 -31.10
C GLY A 384 -2.60 -12.63 -29.92
N PHE A 385 -3.08 -12.03 -28.86
CA PHE A 385 -2.33 -11.85 -27.63
C PHE A 385 -2.30 -13.13 -26.80
N PHE A 386 -1.26 -13.30 -25.99
CA PHE A 386 -1.12 -14.39 -25.03
C PHE A 386 -0.97 -13.84 -23.61
N ASP A 387 -1.37 -14.61 -22.61
CA ASP A 387 -1.21 -14.29 -21.19
C ASP A 387 -1.69 -12.88 -20.79
N ILE A 388 -2.85 -12.45 -21.31
CA ILE A 388 -3.50 -11.21 -20.81
C ILE A 388 -3.98 -11.41 -19.39
N ILE A 389 -4.35 -12.64 -19.03
CA ILE A 389 -4.74 -13.08 -17.70
C ILE A 389 -3.85 -14.25 -17.31
N GLY A 390 -3.24 -14.18 -16.14
CA GLY A 390 -2.47 -15.26 -15.55
C GLY A 390 -1.03 -15.36 -16.04
N ASN A 391 -0.42 -16.48 -15.74
CA ASN A 391 0.97 -16.85 -15.90
C ASN A 391 1.84 -16.11 -14.87
N ILE A 392 2.17 -14.86 -15.09
CA ILE A 392 2.78 -13.95 -14.11
C ILE A 392 2.10 -12.57 -14.18
N TRP A 393 2.14 -11.82 -13.07
CA TRP A 393 1.72 -10.43 -13.03
C TRP A 393 2.50 -9.56 -14.01
N GLN A 394 1.84 -8.56 -14.56
CA GLN A 394 2.40 -7.60 -15.51
C GLN A 394 2.54 -6.25 -14.82
N TRP A 395 3.76 -5.79 -14.60
CA TRP A 395 4.04 -4.46 -14.08
C TRP A 395 3.48 -3.37 -14.99
N THR A 396 2.99 -2.29 -14.39
CA THR A 396 2.52 -1.10 -15.10
C THR A 396 3.32 0.13 -14.70
N GLU A 397 3.30 1.15 -15.56
CA GLU A 397 3.91 2.46 -15.24
C GLU A 397 3.13 3.24 -14.17
N THR A 398 1.92 2.79 -13.81
CA THR A 398 1.03 3.52 -12.90
C THR A 398 1.36 3.22 -11.45
N PRO A 399 1.80 4.22 -10.66
CA PRO A 399 1.79 4.12 -9.20
C PRO A 399 0.34 3.96 -8.71
N ILE A 400 0.15 3.24 -7.62
CA ILE A 400 -1.18 3.12 -7.03
C ILE A 400 -1.57 4.44 -6.36
N ASP A 401 -2.83 4.82 -6.55
CA ASP A 401 -3.47 5.96 -5.91
C ASP A 401 -4.98 5.70 -5.80
N GLY A 402 -5.71 6.50 -5.01
CA GLY A 402 -7.16 6.41 -4.90
C GLY A 402 -7.86 6.77 -6.23
N LEU A 403 -8.90 6.01 -6.58
CA LEU A 403 -9.80 6.36 -7.69
C LEU A 403 -10.73 7.50 -7.26
N GLU A 404 -11.31 8.24 -8.19
CA GLU A 404 -12.34 9.23 -7.88
C GLU A 404 -13.48 8.57 -7.10
N GLY A 405 -13.78 9.09 -5.90
CA GLY A 405 -14.75 8.50 -4.97
C GLY A 405 -14.20 7.40 -4.07
N TYR A 406 -12.88 7.19 -4.05
CA TYR A 406 -12.20 6.34 -3.09
C TYR A 406 -12.59 6.70 -1.64
N ASN A 407 -12.80 5.67 -0.83
CA ASN A 407 -13.03 5.80 0.61
C ASN A 407 -12.35 4.66 1.33
N VAL A 408 -11.56 5.02 2.34
CA VAL A 408 -10.90 4.06 3.23
C VAL A 408 -11.93 3.17 3.92
N HIS A 409 -11.64 1.86 4.02
CA HIS A 409 -12.46 0.95 4.80
C HIS A 409 -12.22 1.15 6.30
N PRO A 410 -13.23 1.48 7.14
CA PRO A 410 -13.02 1.90 8.54
C PRO A 410 -12.42 0.82 9.45
N ILE A 411 -12.51 -0.46 9.06
CA ILE A 411 -11.94 -1.59 9.82
C ILE A 411 -10.51 -1.91 9.39
N TYR A 412 -10.08 -1.44 8.21
CA TYR A 412 -8.72 -1.64 7.71
C TYR A 412 -8.19 -0.39 7.01
N ASP A 413 -8.01 0.67 7.78
CA ASP A 413 -7.66 2.00 7.32
C ASP A 413 -6.17 2.17 6.93
N ASP A 414 -5.34 1.22 7.26
CA ASP A 414 -3.92 1.15 6.95
C ASP A 414 -3.56 0.16 5.81
N PHE A 415 -4.53 -0.25 5.00
CA PHE A 415 -4.29 -1.16 3.87
C PHE A 415 -3.77 -0.43 2.63
N SER A 416 -4.56 0.49 2.08
CA SER A 416 -4.26 1.12 0.79
C SER A 416 -3.51 2.44 0.94
N SER A 417 -3.93 3.31 1.86
CA SER A 417 -3.37 4.65 2.01
C SER A 417 -1.84 4.67 2.19
N PRO A 418 -1.21 3.74 2.94
CA PRO A 418 0.24 3.67 3.05
C PRO A 418 0.97 3.40 1.73
N THR A 419 0.29 2.83 0.75
CA THR A 419 0.89 2.50 -0.55
C THR A 419 0.75 3.62 -1.58
N PHE A 420 0.03 4.72 -1.25
CA PHE A 420 -0.15 5.89 -2.11
C PHE A 420 1.04 6.86 -2.00
N ASP A 421 2.24 6.31 -2.02
CA ASP A 421 3.52 7.01 -1.80
C ASP A 421 4.29 7.28 -3.10
N GLY A 422 3.69 6.95 -4.25
CA GLY A 422 4.35 7.05 -5.56
C GLY A 422 5.47 6.04 -5.79
N LYS A 423 5.74 5.12 -4.84
CA LYS A 423 6.80 4.09 -4.91
C LYS A 423 6.26 2.67 -5.05
N HIS A 424 4.95 2.49 -4.93
CA HIS A 424 4.26 1.24 -5.19
C HIS A 424 3.62 1.28 -6.58
N ASN A 425 4.03 0.42 -7.49
CA ASN A 425 3.43 0.33 -8.81
C ASN A 425 2.41 -0.81 -8.89
N ILE A 426 1.32 -0.54 -9.60
CA ILE A 426 0.27 -1.53 -9.86
C ILE A 426 0.80 -2.56 -10.86
N PHE A 427 0.49 -3.83 -10.60
CA PHE A 427 0.57 -4.86 -11.61
C PHE A 427 -0.80 -5.50 -11.87
N LYS A 428 -0.99 -6.01 -13.06
CA LYS A 428 -2.28 -6.46 -13.59
C LYS A 428 -2.18 -7.86 -14.18
N GLY A 429 -3.33 -8.52 -14.30
CA GLY A 429 -3.48 -9.79 -14.97
C GLY A 429 -3.50 -11.01 -14.07
N GLY A 430 -2.94 -10.94 -12.89
CA GLY A 430 -2.77 -12.09 -12.00
C GLY A 430 -1.62 -13.00 -12.42
N CYS A 431 -1.25 -13.92 -11.55
CA CYS A 431 -0.28 -14.98 -11.83
C CYS A 431 -0.88 -16.36 -11.53
N TRP A 432 -0.14 -17.42 -11.78
CA TRP A 432 -0.60 -18.80 -11.61
C TRP A 432 -1.19 -19.11 -10.23
N ILE A 433 -0.68 -18.48 -9.15
CA ILE A 433 -1.15 -18.66 -7.77
C ILE A 433 -2.20 -17.64 -7.32
N SER A 434 -2.44 -16.58 -8.09
CA SER A 434 -3.46 -15.58 -7.78
C SER A 434 -4.84 -16.19 -7.74
N THR A 435 -5.54 -16.05 -6.61
CA THR A 435 -6.86 -16.62 -6.34
C THR A 435 -7.78 -15.56 -5.74
N GLY A 436 -9.08 -15.86 -5.66
CA GLY A 436 -10.06 -14.96 -5.07
C GLY A 436 -10.10 -13.60 -5.76
N ASN A 437 -10.10 -12.54 -5.00
CA ASN A 437 -10.16 -11.16 -5.52
C ASN A 437 -9.02 -10.84 -6.47
N TYR A 438 -7.81 -11.41 -6.27
CA TYR A 438 -6.67 -11.14 -7.14
C TYR A 438 -6.71 -11.83 -8.50
N SER A 439 -7.65 -12.72 -8.73
CA SER A 439 -7.92 -13.29 -10.04
C SER A 439 -8.96 -12.51 -10.86
N ILE A 440 -9.45 -11.37 -10.35
CA ILE A 440 -10.48 -10.53 -10.97
C ILE A 440 -9.81 -9.33 -11.68
N LYS A 441 -10.43 -8.85 -12.76
CA LYS A 441 -9.91 -7.69 -13.52
C LYS A 441 -9.76 -6.42 -12.70
N ASP A 442 -10.68 -6.21 -11.72
CA ASP A 442 -10.74 -4.98 -10.95
C ASP A 442 -9.72 -4.93 -9.79
N SER A 443 -9.02 -6.03 -9.56
CA SER A 443 -7.93 -6.10 -8.59
C SER A 443 -6.87 -5.04 -8.86
N ARG A 444 -6.51 -4.28 -7.82
CA ARG A 444 -5.48 -3.25 -7.86
C ARG A 444 -4.40 -3.58 -6.85
N TYR A 445 -3.59 -4.59 -7.19
CA TYR A 445 -2.48 -5.03 -6.39
C TYR A 445 -1.24 -4.25 -6.77
N ALA A 446 -0.55 -3.70 -5.78
CA ALA A 446 0.65 -2.90 -5.97
C ALA A 446 1.74 -3.33 -4.99
N PHE A 447 2.98 -3.15 -5.41
CA PHE A 447 4.15 -3.51 -4.62
C PHE A 447 5.25 -2.47 -4.79
N ARG A 448 6.14 -2.35 -3.79
CA ARG A 448 7.36 -1.56 -3.94
C ARG A 448 8.20 -2.10 -5.11
N ARG A 449 8.79 -1.19 -5.88
CA ARG A 449 9.45 -1.45 -7.16
C ARG A 449 10.58 -2.46 -7.09
N HIS A 450 11.25 -2.60 -5.96
CA HIS A 450 12.41 -3.49 -5.79
C HIS A 450 12.06 -4.89 -5.28
N PHE A 451 10.82 -5.14 -4.88
CA PHE A 451 10.40 -6.47 -4.43
C PHE A 451 10.06 -7.39 -5.60
N PHE A 452 10.24 -8.66 -5.36
CA PHE A 452 9.87 -9.73 -6.27
C PHE A 452 8.53 -10.33 -5.88
N GLN A 453 7.72 -10.59 -6.88
CA GLN A 453 6.54 -11.42 -6.87
C GLN A 453 6.64 -12.39 -8.06
N TYR A 454 5.62 -13.21 -8.33
CA TYR A 454 5.53 -13.88 -9.61
C TYR A 454 5.12 -12.85 -10.66
N SER A 455 6.03 -11.99 -11.05
CA SER A 455 5.76 -10.80 -11.88
C SER A 455 6.87 -10.58 -12.92
N GLY A 456 6.48 -9.97 -14.02
CA GLY A 456 7.37 -9.62 -15.12
C GLY A 456 6.74 -8.52 -15.96
N LEU A 457 6.94 -8.52 -17.26
CA LEU A 457 6.43 -7.44 -18.09
C LEU A 457 5.85 -7.88 -19.43
N ARG A 458 4.86 -7.11 -19.86
CA ARG A 458 4.48 -6.85 -21.24
C ARG A 458 4.93 -5.44 -21.58
N TYR A 459 5.57 -5.23 -22.71
CA TYR A 459 5.93 -3.89 -23.14
C TYR A 459 5.06 -3.38 -24.27
N ILE A 460 5.00 -2.07 -24.39
CA ILE A 460 4.30 -1.38 -25.48
C ILE A 460 5.22 -0.41 -26.21
N GLU A 461 4.94 -0.16 -27.49
CA GLU A 461 5.42 0.99 -28.26
C GLU A 461 4.32 2.05 -28.21
N GLY A 462 4.54 3.13 -27.46
CA GLY A 462 3.56 4.18 -27.21
C GLY A 462 4.22 5.52 -26.98
N LYS A 463 3.41 6.56 -26.72
CA LYS A 463 3.93 7.87 -26.36
C LYS A 463 4.58 7.84 -24.97
N GLU A 464 5.45 8.79 -24.76
CA GLU A 464 5.95 9.11 -23.42
C GLU A 464 4.76 9.52 -22.52
N ILE A 465 4.75 9.01 -21.31
CA ILE A 465 3.77 9.40 -20.30
C ILE A 465 4.40 10.46 -19.42
N GLU A 466 3.63 11.47 -19.05
CA GLU A 466 4.04 12.36 -17.99
C GLU A 466 4.14 11.54 -16.70
N THR A 467 5.34 11.44 -16.16
CA THR A 467 5.52 10.79 -14.85
C THR A 467 4.71 11.60 -13.84
N PRO A 468 3.82 11.00 -13.05
CA PRO A 468 3.16 11.71 -11.97
C PRO A 468 4.22 12.42 -11.13
N VAL A 469 4.00 13.69 -10.84
CA VAL A 469 4.90 14.44 -9.95
C VAL A 469 4.94 13.69 -8.63
N MET A 470 6.10 13.13 -8.29
CA MET A 470 6.27 12.42 -7.03
C MET A 470 5.91 13.38 -5.89
N ASN A 471 5.07 12.93 -4.96
CA ASN A 471 4.76 13.72 -3.80
C ASN A 471 6.06 14.07 -3.08
N ILE A 472 6.43 15.36 -3.09
CA ILE A 472 7.71 15.83 -2.53
C ILE A 472 7.86 15.48 -1.05
N TYR A 473 6.74 15.30 -0.34
CA TYR A 473 6.70 14.92 1.08
C TYR A 473 7.12 13.48 1.35
N GLU A 474 7.31 12.65 0.32
CA GLU A 474 7.82 11.28 0.43
C GLU A 474 9.34 11.18 0.17
N THR A 475 10.05 12.29 0.04
CA THR A 475 11.50 12.29 -0.19
C THR A 475 12.30 12.39 1.11
N ASP A 476 13.46 11.71 1.19
CA ASP A 476 14.36 11.78 2.35
C ASP A 476 14.87 13.20 2.59
N GLU A 477 15.01 14.00 1.54
CA GLU A 477 15.41 15.40 1.64
C GLU A 477 14.33 16.21 2.37
N GLN A 478 13.05 16.01 2.05
CA GLN A 478 11.94 16.69 2.74
C GLN A 478 11.78 16.22 4.18
N ILE A 479 11.85 14.90 4.42
CA ILE A 479 11.78 14.36 5.79
C ILE A 479 12.89 14.98 6.65
N SER A 480 14.12 14.97 6.17
CA SER A 480 15.26 15.56 6.87
C SER A 480 15.11 17.08 7.10
N GLN A 481 14.59 17.80 6.09
CA GLN A 481 14.29 19.23 6.19
C GLN A 481 13.22 19.52 7.24
N TYR A 482 12.16 18.69 7.30
CA TYR A 482 11.09 18.84 8.30
C TYR A 482 11.52 18.39 9.69
N ILE A 483 12.43 17.40 9.83
CA ILE A 483 13.05 17.09 11.13
C ILE A 483 13.85 18.30 11.63
N GLU A 484 14.65 18.94 10.76
CA GLU A 484 15.37 20.16 11.11
C GLU A 484 14.41 21.32 11.44
N PHE A 485 13.32 21.50 10.67
CA PHE A 485 12.29 22.49 10.89
C PHE A 485 11.56 22.32 12.22
N HIS A 486 11.29 21.08 12.60
CA HIS A 486 10.55 20.76 13.82
C HIS A 486 11.43 20.68 15.06
N TYR A 487 12.66 20.17 14.95
CA TYR A 487 13.51 19.86 16.11
C TYR A 487 14.88 20.55 16.10
N GLY A 488 15.24 21.20 14.99
CA GLY A 488 16.52 21.87 14.85
C GLY A 488 16.61 23.21 15.58
N GLU A 489 17.59 24.00 15.19
CA GLU A 489 17.90 25.29 15.78
C GLU A 489 16.87 26.38 15.39
N GLU A 490 16.69 27.36 16.26
CA GLU A 490 15.93 28.56 15.94
C GLU A 490 16.79 29.51 15.10
N TYR A 491 16.31 29.84 13.89
CA TYR A 491 17.00 30.70 12.96
C TYR A 491 16.46 32.13 13.00
N TYR A 492 17.37 33.11 12.93
CA TYR A 492 17.03 34.55 12.85
C TYR A 492 16.15 35.06 14.00
N GLY A 493 16.19 34.41 15.17
CA GLY A 493 15.39 34.73 16.32
C GLY A 493 13.90 34.36 16.18
N VAL A 494 13.55 33.57 15.18
CA VAL A 494 12.21 33.02 14.99
C VAL A 494 12.10 31.69 15.74
N LYS A 495 11.08 31.56 16.59
CA LYS A 495 10.81 30.35 17.34
C LYS A 495 10.52 29.17 16.43
N ASN A 496 10.82 27.98 16.91
CA ASN A 496 10.39 26.74 16.28
C ASN A 496 8.86 26.75 16.08
N PHE A 497 8.41 26.56 14.82
CA PHE A 497 7.02 26.81 14.41
C PHE A 497 5.99 25.97 15.17
N PRO A 498 6.10 24.61 15.29
CA PRO A 498 5.18 23.83 16.09
C PRO A 498 5.08 24.30 17.53
N VAL A 499 6.20 24.66 18.14
CA VAL A 499 6.24 25.18 19.53
C VAL A 499 5.52 26.53 19.63
N ALA A 500 5.77 27.43 18.67
CA ALA A 500 5.13 28.75 18.63
C ALA A 500 3.61 28.62 18.49
N CYS A 501 3.12 27.76 17.58
CA CYS A 501 1.70 27.51 17.39
C CYS A 501 1.03 26.98 18.65
N ILE A 502 1.60 25.94 19.28
CA ILE A 502 0.99 25.37 20.47
C ILE A 502 1.03 26.35 21.65
N GLN A 503 2.10 27.10 21.84
CA GLN A 503 2.16 28.16 22.85
C GLN A 503 1.12 29.25 22.64
N ALA A 504 0.83 29.60 21.38
CA ALA A 504 -0.19 30.62 21.04
C ALA A 504 -1.62 30.08 21.27
N LEU A 505 -1.88 28.81 20.97
CA LEU A 505 -3.23 28.22 21.12
C LEU A 505 -3.59 27.85 22.58
N LEU A 506 -2.63 27.43 23.40
CA LEU A 506 -2.91 26.94 24.76
C LEU A 506 -3.70 27.93 25.66
N PRO A 507 -3.53 29.26 25.59
CA PRO A 507 -4.37 30.18 26.36
C PRO A 507 -5.86 30.04 26.06
N HIS A 508 -6.26 29.61 24.86
CA HIS A 508 -7.65 29.42 24.45
C HIS A 508 -8.27 28.14 25.01
N THR A 509 -7.47 27.19 25.53
CA THR A 509 -7.96 25.95 26.16
C THR A 509 -8.35 26.14 27.63
N LYS A 510 -8.13 27.32 28.19
CA LYS A 510 -8.38 27.58 29.63
C LYS A 510 -9.85 27.35 29.96
N GLY A 511 -10.09 26.44 30.89
CA GLY A 511 -11.43 26.07 31.36
C GLY A 511 -12.13 25.01 30.52
N MET A 512 -11.45 24.46 29.51
CA MET A 512 -11.92 23.31 28.72
C MET A 512 -11.43 22.00 29.35
N THR A 513 -12.05 20.90 28.97
CA THR A 513 -11.45 19.55 29.13
C THR A 513 -10.27 19.43 28.19
N THR A 514 -9.29 18.63 28.60
CA THR A 514 -8.07 18.38 27.81
C THR A 514 -7.78 16.86 27.75
N GLU A 515 -8.83 16.08 27.47
CA GLU A 515 -8.71 14.62 27.39
C GLU A 515 -8.08 14.19 26.07
N ARG A 516 -8.57 14.74 24.94
CA ARG A 516 -8.14 14.29 23.60
C ARG A 516 -7.87 15.46 22.66
N ALA A 517 -6.72 15.41 22.00
CA ALA A 517 -6.39 16.27 20.87
C ALA A 517 -6.15 15.47 19.60
N LEU A 518 -6.43 16.07 18.45
CA LEU A 518 -6.13 15.54 17.11
C LEU A 518 -5.19 16.51 16.41
N ASP A 519 -4.05 16.02 15.97
CA ASP A 519 -3.03 16.75 15.21
C ASP A 519 -3.04 16.26 13.75
N LEU A 520 -3.57 17.06 12.84
CA LEU A 520 -3.72 16.75 11.42
C LEU A 520 -2.62 17.42 10.59
N GLY A 521 -1.93 16.65 9.77
CA GLY A 521 -0.70 17.07 9.11
C GLY A 521 0.44 17.20 10.12
N CYS A 522 0.60 16.21 11.00
CA CYS A 522 1.56 16.26 12.11
C CYS A 522 3.02 16.25 11.64
N ALA A 523 3.29 15.94 10.39
CA ALA A 523 4.62 15.82 9.79
C ALA A 523 5.55 14.99 10.69
N THR A 524 6.68 15.54 11.14
CA THR A 524 7.63 14.85 12.02
C THR A 524 7.26 14.92 13.51
N GLY A 525 6.01 15.31 13.86
CA GLY A 525 5.37 15.06 15.17
C GLY A 525 5.71 16.03 16.31
N ARG A 526 6.41 17.14 16.06
CA ARG A 526 6.77 18.07 17.16
C ARG A 526 5.54 18.72 17.81
N SER A 527 4.53 19.12 17.02
CA SER A 527 3.25 19.66 17.50
C SER A 527 2.54 18.67 18.42
N SER A 528 2.55 17.38 18.04
CA SER A 528 1.93 16.31 18.83
C SER A 528 2.60 16.16 20.21
N PHE A 529 3.94 16.23 20.30
CA PHE A 529 4.65 16.22 21.57
C PHE A 529 4.33 17.47 22.42
N GLU A 530 4.22 18.64 21.80
CA GLU A 530 3.84 19.86 22.54
C GLU A 530 2.38 19.79 23.05
N LEU A 531 1.44 19.26 22.24
CA LEU A 531 0.05 19.03 22.67
C LEU A 531 -0.04 18.03 23.81
N ALA A 532 0.74 16.95 23.79
CA ALA A 532 0.75 15.93 24.83
C ALA A 532 1.22 16.42 26.20
N LYS A 533 1.82 17.61 26.30
CA LYS A 533 2.10 18.27 27.58
C LYS A 533 0.81 18.73 28.29
N ALA A 534 -0.23 19.07 27.52
CA ALA A 534 -1.48 19.62 28.03
C ALA A 534 -2.66 18.64 27.94
N PHE A 535 -2.61 17.68 27.01
CA PHE A 535 -3.68 16.72 26.78
C PHE A 535 -3.31 15.33 27.30
N ASP A 536 -4.34 14.54 27.64
CA ASP A 536 -4.13 13.18 28.15
C ASP A 536 -3.82 12.20 27.03
N HIS A 537 -4.38 12.43 25.83
CA HIS A 537 -4.11 11.66 24.62
C HIS A 537 -4.08 12.55 23.38
N VAL A 538 -3.17 12.25 22.45
CA VAL A 538 -3.05 12.92 21.15
C VAL A 538 -3.04 11.87 20.04
N ASP A 539 -4.01 11.92 19.16
CA ASP A 539 -3.98 11.23 17.88
C ASP A 539 -3.30 12.15 16.85
N ALA A 540 -2.26 11.67 16.19
CA ALA A 540 -1.42 12.45 15.29
C ALA A 540 -1.41 11.78 13.91
N LEU A 541 -1.95 12.46 12.90
CA LEU A 541 -2.13 11.93 11.57
C LEU A 541 -1.36 12.75 10.54
N ASP A 542 -0.75 12.05 9.60
CA ASP A 542 -0.21 12.65 8.39
C ASP A 542 -0.56 11.78 7.18
N PHE A 543 -0.73 12.38 6.01
CA PHE A 543 -0.97 11.66 4.77
C PHE A 543 0.26 10.86 4.34
N SER A 544 1.46 11.40 4.58
CA SER A 544 2.73 10.77 4.26
C SER A 544 3.10 9.69 5.28
N ALA A 545 3.23 8.46 4.83
CA ALA A 545 3.73 7.36 5.65
C ALA A 545 5.13 7.65 6.20
N ARG A 546 5.99 8.28 5.40
CA ARG A 546 7.36 8.65 5.77
C ARG A 546 7.39 9.71 6.87
N PHE A 547 6.48 10.68 6.83
CA PHE A 547 6.35 11.66 7.93
C PHE A 547 5.86 11.02 9.22
N VAL A 548 4.99 10.02 9.16
CA VAL A 548 4.52 9.27 10.35
C VAL A 548 5.61 8.36 10.91
N GLU A 549 6.44 7.79 10.05
CA GLU A 549 7.53 6.90 10.45
C GLU A 549 8.58 7.63 11.31
N ALA A 550 9.00 8.83 10.93
CA ALA A 550 10.01 9.61 11.64
C ALA A 550 9.66 9.85 13.12
N PRO A 551 8.48 10.39 13.51
CA PRO A 551 8.10 10.57 14.89
C PRO A 551 7.80 9.24 15.61
N SER A 552 7.32 8.21 14.90
CA SER A 552 7.13 6.87 15.46
C SER A 552 8.46 6.24 15.87
N ASN A 553 9.49 6.37 15.04
CA ASN A 553 10.84 5.92 15.35
C ASN A 553 11.44 6.72 16.51
N LEU A 554 11.30 8.04 16.50
CA LEU A 554 11.74 8.91 17.59
C LEU A 554 11.05 8.53 18.91
N GLN A 555 9.75 8.23 18.88
CA GLN A 555 8.98 7.77 20.05
C GLN A 555 9.49 6.42 20.59
N LYS A 556 9.77 5.46 19.70
CA LYS A 556 10.18 4.10 20.04
C LYS A 556 11.64 4.06 20.55
N THR A 557 12.56 4.63 19.78
CA THR A 557 14.01 4.51 20.00
C THR A 557 14.59 5.63 20.85
N GLY A 558 13.87 6.74 21.00
CA GLY A 558 14.33 7.95 21.70
C GLY A 558 15.27 8.83 20.85
N SER A 559 15.59 8.42 19.62
CA SER A 559 16.43 9.24 18.71
C SER A 559 16.06 9.03 17.23
N GLN A 560 16.36 10.05 16.43
CA GLN A 560 16.18 10.02 14.97
C GLN A 560 17.38 10.72 14.31
N ARG A 561 18.06 10.03 13.41
CA ARG A 561 19.13 10.60 12.58
C ARG A 561 18.55 11.18 11.29
N TYR A 562 19.19 12.24 10.80
CA TYR A 562 18.81 12.90 9.56
C TYR A 562 20.00 13.64 8.96
N VAL A 563 19.89 14.09 7.73
CA VAL A 563 20.94 14.80 7.00
C VAL A 563 20.45 16.17 6.55
N ILE A 564 21.30 17.19 6.66
CA ILE A 564 20.98 18.53 6.15
C ILE A 564 21.96 18.91 5.07
N LYS A 565 21.45 19.31 3.93
CA LYS A 565 22.21 19.80 2.80
C LYS A 565 22.96 21.07 3.17
N THR A 566 24.26 21.10 2.88
CA THR A 566 25.10 22.27 3.17
C THR A 566 25.46 23.02 1.89
N GLN A 567 25.99 22.31 0.90
CA GLN A 567 26.40 22.90 -0.36
C GLN A 567 26.51 21.82 -1.45
N GLY A 568 25.75 21.93 -2.53
CA GLY A 568 25.75 20.92 -3.59
C GLY A 568 25.37 19.55 -3.01
N ASP A 569 26.24 18.54 -3.17
CA ASP A 569 26.05 17.18 -2.64
C ASP A 569 26.62 16.98 -1.22
N LEU A 570 27.13 18.04 -0.59
CA LEU A 570 27.67 17.96 0.77
C LEU A 570 26.55 18.08 1.79
N VAL A 571 26.58 17.22 2.81
CA VAL A 571 25.59 17.14 3.89
C VAL A 571 26.25 17.15 5.27
N ASP A 572 25.52 17.66 6.27
CA ASP A 572 25.82 17.49 7.68
C ASP A 572 24.92 16.40 8.26
N PHE A 573 25.50 15.49 9.04
CA PHE A 573 24.76 14.47 9.77
C PHE A 573 24.35 15.02 11.13
N LYS A 574 23.06 14.92 11.43
CA LYS A 574 22.46 15.38 12.70
C LYS A 574 21.67 14.26 13.38
N GLU A 575 21.39 14.44 14.66
CA GLU A 575 20.56 13.51 15.45
C GLU A 575 19.68 14.31 16.40
N VAL A 576 18.38 14.00 16.38
CA VAL A 576 17.41 14.43 17.39
C VAL A 576 17.35 13.37 18.47
N LYS A 577 17.33 13.78 19.76
CA LYS A 577 17.11 12.90 20.91
C LYS A 577 15.97 13.42 21.77
N LEU A 578 14.99 12.58 22.10
CA LEU A 578 13.88 12.97 22.97
C LEU A 578 14.36 13.48 24.33
N ALA A 579 15.45 12.92 24.84
CA ALA A 579 16.06 13.33 26.10
C ALA A 579 16.53 14.81 26.12
N ASN A 580 16.71 15.42 24.95
CA ASN A 580 17.07 16.84 24.86
C ASN A 580 15.88 17.78 25.06
N PHE A 581 14.65 17.24 25.10
CA PHE A 581 13.42 18.01 25.27
C PHE A 581 12.78 17.65 26.61
N GLU A 582 12.63 18.68 27.44
CA GLU A 582 12.02 18.50 28.77
C GLU A 582 10.63 17.84 28.64
N THR A 583 10.38 16.80 29.43
CA THR A 583 9.14 16.05 29.53
C THR A 583 8.80 15.06 28.41
N TYR A 584 9.43 15.10 27.22
CA TYR A 584 9.03 14.26 26.08
C TYR A 584 9.11 12.75 26.38
N GLU A 585 10.18 12.31 27.04
CA GLU A 585 10.29 10.90 27.46
C GLU A 585 9.14 10.46 28.39
N ALA A 586 8.65 11.36 29.22
CA ALA A 586 7.56 11.04 30.17
C ALA A 586 6.17 11.00 29.50
N ILE A 587 5.99 11.71 28.39
CA ILE A 587 4.68 11.87 27.74
C ILE A 587 4.56 11.14 26.41
N LYS A 588 5.64 10.53 25.88
CA LYS A 588 5.64 9.92 24.56
C LYS A 588 4.54 8.87 24.35
N ASN A 589 4.18 8.14 25.40
CA ASN A 589 3.13 7.12 25.35
C ASN A 589 1.70 7.68 25.29
N LYS A 590 1.54 9.01 25.39
CA LYS A 590 0.25 9.68 25.22
C LYS A 590 -0.09 9.94 23.74
N ILE A 591 0.84 9.67 22.80
CA ILE A 591 0.70 10.02 21.39
C ILE A 591 0.58 8.74 20.58
N SER A 592 -0.40 8.73 19.67
CA SER A 592 -0.57 7.70 18.63
C SER A 592 -0.31 8.31 17.27
N PHE A 593 0.81 7.94 16.64
CA PHE A 593 1.13 8.35 15.27
C PHE A 593 0.54 7.38 14.27
N MET A 594 -0.22 7.88 13.30
CA MET A 594 -0.90 7.06 12.30
C MET A 594 -0.95 7.79 10.96
N GLN A 595 -0.90 7.04 9.88
CA GLN A 595 -1.18 7.59 8.57
C GLN A 595 -2.69 7.83 8.41
N GLY A 596 -3.07 8.95 7.78
CA GLY A 596 -4.47 9.28 7.55
C GLY A 596 -4.66 10.44 6.59
N ASP A 597 -5.77 10.42 5.88
CA ASP A 597 -6.18 11.49 4.97
C ASP A 597 -7.13 12.46 5.67
N ALA A 598 -6.72 13.71 5.80
CA ALA A 598 -7.54 14.76 6.44
C ALA A 598 -8.83 15.07 5.68
N CYS A 599 -8.87 14.83 4.35
CA CYS A 599 -10.08 14.97 3.55
C CYS A 599 -11.03 13.77 3.69
N ASN A 600 -10.57 12.64 4.27
CA ASN A 600 -11.33 11.40 4.35
C ASN A 600 -11.12 10.69 5.70
N LEU A 601 -11.33 11.40 6.79
CA LEU A 601 -11.21 10.86 8.15
C LEU A 601 -12.31 9.84 8.46
N THR A 602 -11.91 8.70 9.01
CA THR A 602 -12.85 7.66 9.46
C THR A 602 -13.59 8.10 10.74
N ASP A 603 -14.76 7.50 11.02
CA ASP A 603 -15.61 7.87 12.15
C ASP A 603 -15.02 7.59 13.54
N LYS A 604 -13.92 6.84 13.63
CA LYS A 604 -13.19 6.63 14.89
C LYS A 604 -12.57 7.91 15.44
N TYR A 605 -12.27 8.89 14.56
CA TYR A 605 -11.70 10.17 14.94
C TYR A 605 -12.82 11.17 15.25
N THR A 606 -13.37 11.10 16.44
CA THR A 606 -14.48 11.94 16.92
C THR A 606 -14.29 12.33 18.39
N ASP A 607 -15.09 13.30 18.88
CA ASP A 607 -15.12 13.78 20.26
C ASP A 607 -13.81 14.39 20.77
N TYR A 608 -13.11 15.14 19.92
CA TYR A 608 -11.89 15.84 20.33
C TYR A 608 -12.18 17.19 21.02
N ASP A 609 -11.42 17.45 22.09
CA ASP A 609 -11.38 18.77 22.75
C ASP A 609 -10.72 19.80 21.85
N LEU A 610 -9.71 19.38 21.10
CA LEU A 610 -8.96 20.23 20.21
C LEU A 610 -8.56 19.46 18.95
N VAL A 611 -8.77 20.09 17.80
CA VAL A 611 -8.18 19.68 16.52
C VAL A 611 -7.23 20.78 16.06
N PHE A 612 -5.98 20.41 15.79
CA PHE A 612 -4.95 21.28 15.25
C PHE A 612 -4.63 20.87 13.80
N ALA A 613 -4.66 21.83 12.89
CA ALA A 613 -4.32 21.65 11.48
C ALA A 613 -3.24 22.67 11.09
N GLY A 614 -1.98 22.29 11.25
CA GLY A 614 -0.82 23.18 11.09
C GLY A 614 -0.31 23.23 9.65
N ASN A 615 -0.49 24.37 8.96
CA ASN A 615 -0.09 24.59 7.55
C ASN A 615 -0.58 23.49 6.59
N LEU A 616 -1.81 23.02 6.83
CA LEU A 616 -2.41 21.89 6.12
C LEU A 616 -3.41 22.34 5.05
N ILE A 617 -4.24 23.34 5.33
CA ILE A 617 -5.44 23.67 4.52
C ILE A 617 -5.12 23.99 3.06
N ASP A 618 -4.00 24.64 2.78
CA ASP A 618 -3.51 25.00 1.45
C ASP A 618 -2.62 23.92 0.80
N ARG A 619 -2.64 22.70 1.37
CA ARG A 619 -1.97 21.48 0.88
C ARG A 619 -2.93 20.32 0.63
N LEU A 620 -4.20 20.50 0.96
CA LEU A 620 -5.24 19.51 0.74
C LEU A 620 -5.74 19.56 -0.71
N TYR A 621 -5.95 18.41 -1.30
CA TYR A 621 -6.50 18.31 -2.66
C TYR A 621 -7.97 18.80 -2.73
N LYS A 622 -8.71 18.70 -1.61
CA LYS A 622 -10.11 19.15 -1.51
C LYS A 622 -10.43 19.70 -0.10
N PRO A 623 -9.99 20.92 0.19
CA PRO A 623 -10.12 21.52 1.52
C PRO A 623 -11.56 21.69 2.00
N THR A 624 -12.56 21.76 1.10
CA THR A 624 -13.98 21.80 1.47
C THR A 624 -14.45 20.49 2.11
N ASP A 625 -13.93 19.33 1.68
CA ASP A 625 -14.29 18.04 2.26
C ASP A 625 -13.72 17.94 3.68
N PHE A 626 -12.48 18.40 3.89
CA PHE A 626 -11.91 18.56 5.23
C PHE A 626 -12.79 19.43 6.13
N LEU A 627 -13.16 20.65 5.70
CA LEU A 627 -13.99 21.56 6.50
C LEU A 627 -15.38 20.96 6.79
N THR A 628 -15.92 20.16 5.90
CA THR A 628 -17.20 19.48 6.12
C THR A 628 -17.05 18.37 7.15
N SER A 629 -16.04 17.50 7.02
CA SER A 629 -15.86 16.37 7.91
C SER A 629 -15.42 16.78 9.32
N ILE A 630 -14.64 17.84 9.46
CA ILE A 630 -14.07 18.26 10.74
C ILE A 630 -15.13 18.73 11.74
N LYS A 631 -16.29 19.14 11.25
CA LYS A 631 -17.41 19.56 12.08
C LYS A 631 -17.86 18.46 13.05
N ASP A 632 -17.84 17.22 12.60
CA ASP A 632 -18.23 16.07 13.40
C ASP A 632 -17.10 15.51 14.30
N ARG A 633 -15.89 16.04 14.17
CA ARG A 633 -14.72 15.56 14.91
C ARG A 633 -14.48 16.31 16.21
N VAL A 634 -14.86 17.58 16.25
CA VAL A 634 -14.72 18.46 17.43
C VAL A 634 -15.97 18.34 18.30
N ARG A 635 -15.80 18.13 19.59
CA ARG A 635 -16.94 18.13 20.52
C ARG A 635 -17.47 19.53 20.79
N LYS A 636 -18.70 19.65 21.24
CA LYS A 636 -19.30 20.93 21.62
C LYS A 636 -18.44 21.66 22.65
N GLY A 637 -18.13 22.94 22.40
CA GLY A 637 -17.21 23.75 23.19
C GLY A 637 -15.72 23.51 22.92
N GLY A 638 -15.38 22.50 22.13
CA GLY A 638 -14.02 22.22 21.68
C GLY A 638 -13.50 23.22 20.66
N LEU A 639 -12.24 23.12 20.32
CA LEU A 639 -11.54 24.03 19.42
C LEU A 639 -11.07 23.35 18.15
N LEU A 640 -11.23 24.04 17.03
CA LEU A 640 -10.51 23.81 15.79
C LEU A 640 -9.51 24.94 15.61
N VAL A 641 -8.23 24.63 15.40
CA VAL A 641 -7.16 25.60 15.17
C VAL A 641 -6.54 25.32 13.81
N ILE A 642 -6.54 26.31 12.94
CA ILE A 642 -5.98 26.22 11.60
C ILE A 642 -4.86 27.24 11.49
N THR A 643 -3.70 26.83 10.99
CA THR A 643 -2.64 27.73 10.55
C THR A 643 -2.38 27.56 9.07
N SER A 644 -2.12 28.65 8.35
CA SER A 644 -1.72 28.58 6.94
C SER A 644 -1.03 29.88 6.50
N PRO A 645 -0.01 29.79 5.64
CA PRO A 645 0.53 30.94 4.91
C PRO A 645 -0.33 31.31 3.69
N TYR A 646 -1.40 30.55 3.43
CA TYR A 646 -2.32 30.73 2.28
C TYR A 646 -1.61 30.76 0.92
N THR A 647 -0.55 29.95 0.80
CA THR A 647 0.19 29.77 -0.46
C THR A 647 -0.47 28.68 -1.31
N TRP A 648 -1.62 29.01 -1.89
CA TRP A 648 -2.33 28.11 -2.79
C TRP A 648 -1.48 27.80 -4.03
N LEU A 649 -1.23 26.50 -4.29
CA LEU A 649 -0.49 26.00 -5.43
C LEU A 649 -1.29 24.90 -6.13
N GLU A 650 -1.40 24.98 -7.46
CA GLU A 650 -2.20 24.02 -8.25
C GLU A 650 -1.65 22.58 -8.18
N GLU A 651 -0.38 22.40 -7.83
CA GLU A 651 0.25 21.10 -7.62
C GLU A 651 -0.30 20.33 -6.40
N PHE A 652 -0.86 21.03 -5.39
CA PHE A 652 -1.48 20.42 -4.22
C PHE A 652 -3.00 20.52 -4.24
N THR A 653 -3.51 21.69 -4.56
CA THR A 653 -4.94 21.99 -4.56
C THR A 653 -5.34 22.49 -5.95
N PRO A 654 -6.13 21.73 -6.72
CA PRO A 654 -6.68 22.22 -7.99
C PRO A 654 -7.35 23.60 -7.80
N LYS A 655 -7.18 24.50 -8.77
CA LYS A 655 -7.59 25.90 -8.62
C LYS A 655 -9.07 26.08 -8.34
N GLU A 656 -9.91 25.24 -8.88
CA GLU A 656 -11.35 25.19 -8.61
C GLU A 656 -11.69 24.85 -7.15
N ASN A 657 -10.76 24.26 -6.40
CA ASN A 657 -10.91 23.87 -5.00
C ASN A 657 -10.30 24.90 -4.02
N TRP A 658 -9.67 25.97 -4.51
CA TRP A 658 -9.13 27.00 -3.63
C TRP A 658 -10.24 27.66 -2.81
N LEU A 659 -10.11 27.71 -1.52
CA LEU A 659 -11.10 28.31 -0.64
C LEU A 659 -11.16 29.83 -0.77
N GLY A 660 -10.08 30.49 -1.18
CA GLY A 660 -9.99 31.94 -1.29
C GLY A 660 -8.73 32.37 -2.05
N GLY A 661 -8.36 33.65 -1.97
CA GLY A 661 -7.21 34.18 -2.68
C GLY A 661 -7.50 34.56 -4.14
N TYR A 662 -8.77 34.77 -4.46
CA TYR A 662 -9.21 35.16 -5.80
C TYR A 662 -10.22 36.34 -5.74
N LYS A 663 -10.57 36.88 -6.90
CA LYS A 663 -11.65 37.86 -7.02
C LYS A 663 -12.97 37.17 -7.29
N ALA A 664 -13.97 37.44 -6.45
CA ALA A 664 -15.35 37.01 -6.66
C ALA A 664 -15.93 37.58 -7.96
N GLN A 665 -17.07 37.05 -8.40
CA GLN A 665 -17.77 37.58 -9.60
C GLN A 665 -18.18 39.07 -9.48
N THR A 666 -18.30 39.57 -8.25
CA THR A 666 -18.53 40.98 -7.94
C THR A 666 -17.30 41.86 -8.19
N GLY A 667 -16.12 41.29 -8.40
CA GLY A 667 -14.84 41.98 -8.52
C GLY A 667 -14.15 42.27 -7.18
N GLU A 668 -14.78 41.96 -6.06
CA GLU A 668 -14.20 42.09 -4.72
C GLU A 668 -13.22 40.93 -4.43
N SER A 669 -12.27 41.17 -3.54
CA SER A 669 -11.36 40.13 -3.08
C SER A 669 -12.09 39.17 -2.14
N TYR A 670 -11.92 37.90 -2.32
CA TYR A 670 -12.41 36.85 -1.42
C TYR A 670 -11.21 36.13 -0.79
N THR A 671 -11.04 36.31 0.50
CA THR A 671 -9.91 35.83 1.25
C THR A 671 -10.16 34.40 1.78
N THR A 672 -9.10 33.67 2.11
CA THR A 672 -9.25 32.36 2.72
C THR A 672 -9.92 32.40 4.09
N LEU A 673 -9.65 33.44 4.89
CA LEU A 673 -10.30 33.65 6.19
C LEU A 673 -11.83 33.87 6.06
N GLU A 674 -12.26 34.62 5.05
CA GLU A 674 -13.69 34.79 4.74
C GLU A 674 -14.30 33.44 4.35
N ALA A 675 -13.62 32.65 3.51
CA ALA A 675 -14.07 31.32 3.12
C ALA A 675 -14.13 30.34 4.29
N LEU A 676 -13.14 30.37 5.21
CA LEU A 676 -13.20 29.59 6.44
C LEU A 676 -14.40 29.94 7.29
N THR A 677 -14.69 31.27 7.42
CA THR A 677 -15.86 31.77 8.16
C THR A 677 -17.16 31.25 7.55
N ASP A 678 -17.29 31.34 6.23
CA ASP A 678 -18.50 30.91 5.53
C ASP A 678 -18.72 29.38 5.64
N ASN A 679 -17.65 28.60 5.57
CA ASN A 679 -17.75 27.14 5.64
C ASN A 679 -17.92 26.59 7.06
N LEU A 680 -17.36 27.24 8.07
CA LEU A 680 -17.44 26.79 9.47
C LEU A 680 -18.69 27.28 10.19
N SER A 681 -19.29 28.41 9.76
CA SER A 681 -20.57 28.90 10.31
C SER A 681 -21.75 28.02 9.89
N PRO A 682 -22.82 27.84 10.72
CA PRO A 682 -22.95 28.44 12.06
C PRO A 682 -22.37 27.55 13.18
N GLU A 683 -21.74 26.41 12.88
CA GLU A 683 -21.33 25.42 13.87
C GLU A 683 -20.10 25.87 14.72
N PHE A 684 -19.32 26.81 14.17
CA PHE A 684 -18.15 27.34 14.84
C PHE A 684 -18.14 28.85 14.86
N ASP A 685 -17.70 29.43 15.97
CA ASP A 685 -17.41 30.86 16.14
C ASP A 685 -15.90 31.11 16.16
N LEU A 686 -15.42 32.12 15.44
CA LEU A 686 -14.05 32.60 15.50
C LEU A 686 -13.75 33.21 16.87
N VAL A 687 -12.66 32.75 17.51
CA VAL A 687 -12.26 33.16 18.86
C VAL A 687 -11.15 34.23 18.79
N GLY A 688 -11.51 35.47 18.97
CA GLY A 688 -10.56 36.58 18.88
C GLY A 688 -10.11 36.89 17.46
N ASP A 689 -9.08 37.71 17.31
CA ASP A 689 -8.49 38.03 16.03
C ASP A 689 -7.45 36.98 15.65
N PRO A 690 -7.33 36.62 14.35
CA PRO A 690 -6.24 35.77 13.87
C PRO A 690 -4.86 36.34 14.23
N GLN A 691 -3.87 35.43 14.40
CA GLN A 691 -2.53 35.80 14.83
C GLN A 691 -1.49 35.36 13.79
N ASP A 692 -0.51 36.21 13.53
CA ASP A 692 0.63 35.89 12.70
C ASP A 692 1.66 35.03 13.45
N ILE A 693 2.01 33.87 12.92
CA ILE A 693 3.05 32.98 13.44
C ILE A 693 4.17 32.88 12.40
N PRO A 694 5.30 33.56 12.60
CA PRO A 694 6.44 33.46 11.70
C PRO A 694 7.14 32.11 11.82
N PHE A 695 7.71 31.64 10.72
CA PHE A 695 8.51 30.42 10.68
C PHE A 695 9.64 30.48 9.67
N VAL A 696 10.69 29.69 9.92
CA VAL A 696 11.85 29.60 9.03
C VAL A 696 12.16 28.14 8.74
N ILE A 697 12.15 27.79 7.46
CA ILE A 697 12.59 26.48 6.97
C ILE A 697 14.01 26.62 6.39
N ARG A 698 14.95 25.81 6.89
CA ARG A 698 16.30 25.74 6.35
C ARG A 698 16.34 24.76 5.17
N GLU A 699 16.75 25.21 3.98
CA GLU A 699 16.96 24.36 2.82
C GLU A 699 18.43 23.91 2.69
N THR A 700 19.38 24.84 2.89
CA THR A 700 20.82 24.58 2.89
C THR A 700 21.51 25.37 4.00
N ALA A 701 22.83 25.29 4.08
CA ALA A 701 23.59 26.13 5.03
C ALA A 701 23.42 27.65 4.81
N ARG A 702 22.98 28.08 3.62
CA ARG A 702 22.88 29.48 3.21
C ARG A 702 21.53 29.87 2.60
N LYS A 703 20.58 28.92 2.46
CA LYS A 703 19.26 29.17 1.91
C LYS A 703 18.20 28.85 2.94
N PHE A 704 17.33 29.82 3.20
CA PHE A 704 16.25 29.73 4.17
C PHE A 704 14.99 30.34 3.58
N GLN A 705 13.85 29.72 3.86
CA GLN A 705 12.52 30.30 3.62
C GLN A 705 12.03 30.91 4.93
N HIS A 706 11.79 32.22 4.94
CA HIS A 706 11.14 32.90 6.04
C HIS A 706 9.71 33.24 5.61
N SER A 707 8.72 32.67 6.28
CA SER A 707 7.31 32.79 5.98
C SER A 707 6.51 33.14 7.23
N VAL A 708 5.25 33.55 7.05
CA VAL A 708 4.33 33.84 8.14
C VAL A 708 3.03 33.09 7.86
N ALA A 709 2.59 32.30 8.83
CA ALA A 709 1.28 31.65 8.81
C ALA A 709 0.30 32.47 9.66
N GLU A 710 -0.91 32.66 9.17
CA GLU A 710 -2.02 33.16 9.97
C GLU A 710 -2.62 32.01 10.77
N MET A 711 -2.76 32.14 12.07
CA MET A 711 -3.45 31.19 12.96
C MET A 711 -4.82 31.70 13.32
N SER A 712 -5.87 30.94 13.01
CA SER A 712 -7.25 31.18 13.40
C SER A 712 -7.74 30.09 14.37
N VAL A 713 -8.47 30.52 15.40
CA VAL A 713 -9.01 29.63 16.45
C VAL A 713 -10.53 29.68 16.38
N TRP A 714 -11.15 28.50 16.28
CA TRP A 714 -12.59 28.35 16.10
C TRP A 714 -13.18 27.49 17.22
N ARG A 715 -14.25 27.96 17.86
CA ARG A 715 -14.93 27.23 18.93
C ARG A 715 -16.23 26.64 18.44
N LYS A 716 -16.40 25.33 18.62
CA LYS A 716 -17.66 24.68 18.27
C LYS A 716 -18.79 25.10 19.22
N VAL A 717 -19.88 25.61 18.69
CA VAL A 717 -21.02 26.11 19.44
C VAL A 717 -22.20 25.14 19.50
N ASP A 718 -22.38 24.34 18.46
CA ASP A 718 -23.45 23.32 18.40
C ASP A 718 -22.97 21.92 18.01
#